data_73df420c5af7b52b938dd43fa115489c
#
_entry.id   73df420c5af7b52b938dd43fa115489c
#
_cell.length_a   1.000
_cell.length_b   1.000
_cell.length_c   1.000
_cell.angle_alpha   90.00
_cell.angle_beta   90.00
_cell.angle_gamma   90.00
#
_symmetry.space_group_name_H-M   'P 1'
#
loop_
_entity.id
_entity.type
_entity.pdbx_description
1 polymer ?
#
loop_
_entity_poly.entity_id
_entity_poly.type
_entity_poly.pdbx_seq_one_letter_code
_entity_poly.pdbx_strand_id
1 'polypeptide(L)'
;MGLKIKWTAVIMTAVMMLSQISAVQAEEAKPKERNLALGLNYTWSQAPEAAHPDNNRKLTDGKYGSLDMSDPAWVGHVQKKTREVVFDLGERKSISKVKAHFLQDWPTNSILVPLSVSMYASDDSQNWGALSHKATQLLWGDGPPRQETFEWDGSRDGIQSEKTVTGMVYARYVKVAFPMHTRAWSLIDEVEIWGTDGKVAGAVTVPPDPVGFLKPGEATAGINHLGLLYNGHYKDNLGDWTKERIIPNISYVNQAGQPVDRLFDGVLFLGLTSPAGRGYDGKANLEDWQWYLNKTFATTGDMQQLNEATKEVGAKLGQPDYKEKVVLMIPDPGEYLNDFGVVNGESLSFNASTVGEAKAFANREKAIQWWLDQVKQKWEAARYSNLELAGMYWLEEQISTSAKGPDLLRSTSAKVHNNGLKFFWIPHFLAYKSFMWKDVGIDAVNFQPNYFFEEMGYDRLEDAANTAKRYGMSNELEFDDRMLTDSVFRDRYIDYLNSGVETGLMQEGFKAYYQGNNAVYNTAVSADPTNRVLYDWLYQFVKGTYVKNTAVAPEAEVQMNGKTIQNKVLAPDTEPVQFAWKPKNNDGSGLTKVTATFDGKPYTAGTVMNLAGKLGKHELIVTVIAAGKSRKITYVIEASTSAAAMKQLADRFAAENQITNAKAARALIKDLEMMTHLEGSNPTKFIDFLKVFNARLDRVKEEHMITDTAYNALKEGVYYLIGNLAENKKAEASSVEGDKPGYAAEKAVDGSPVTRWASEYRDNTWFQVDLGAPTDIDTVRIDWELARAKTFQLLVSNDKLNWTNVTQANGGMITATDGKQTVHFNPVQARYVKFQGIQRATDYGYSFYEFGVYSLSGAKKLASFDE
;
A
#
# COMPACT_ATOMS: atom_id res chain seq x y z
N MET A 1 66.07 -13.35 -71.52
CA MET A 1 64.74 -12.82 -71.09
C MET A 1 64.12 -13.70 -69.99
N GLY A 2 64.89 -14.13 -69.07
CA GLY A 2 64.47 -15.06 -68.02
C GLY A 2 64.88 -14.71 -66.57
N LEU A 3 65.54 -13.59 -66.34
CA LEU A 3 66.06 -13.28 -65.02
C LEU A 3 65.41 -12.05 -64.33
N LYS A 4 64.53 -11.31 -64.99
CA LYS A 4 63.85 -10.12 -64.38
C LYS A 4 62.48 -10.43 -63.76
N ILE A 5 61.89 -11.56 -63.99
CA ILE A 5 60.58 -11.94 -63.45
C ILE A 5 60.69 -12.61 -62.05
N LYS A 6 61.84 -13.18 -61.69
CA LYS A 6 61.98 -13.83 -60.36
C LYS A 6 62.28 -12.87 -59.19
N TRP A 7 62.74 -11.64 -59.46
CA TRP A 7 63.04 -10.66 -58.38
C TRP A 7 61.79 -9.86 -58.02
N THR A 8 60.89 -9.63 -58.92
CA THR A 8 59.64 -8.90 -58.64
C THR A 8 58.66 -9.75 -57.81
N ALA A 9 58.64 -11.04 -57.97
CA ALA A 9 57.81 -11.93 -57.16
C ALA A 9 58.30 -12.11 -55.69
N VAL A 10 59.60 -12.07 -55.48
CA VAL A 10 60.21 -12.16 -54.15
C VAL A 10 60.03 -10.86 -53.35
N ILE A 11 60.07 -9.70 -54.01
CA ILE A 11 59.84 -8.40 -53.35
C ILE A 11 58.34 -8.23 -53.05
N MET A 12 57.42 -8.69 -53.88
CA MET A 12 55.98 -8.67 -53.58
C MET A 12 55.62 -9.62 -52.44
N THR A 13 56.22 -10.79 -52.35
CA THR A 13 55.96 -11.71 -51.23
C THR A 13 56.59 -11.23 -49.92
N ALA A 14 57.72 -10.55 -49.95
CA ALA A 14 58.32 -9.93 -48.75
C ALA A 14 57.54 -8.69 -48.32
N VAL A 15 56.99 -7.89 -49.20
CA VAL A 15 56.13 -6.74 -48.87
C VAL A 15 54.74 -7.20 -48.38
N MET A 16 54.19 -8.30 -48.92
CA MET A 16 52.94 -8.88 -48.32
C MET A 16 53.21 -9.58 -46.99
N MET A 17 54.32 -10.20 -46.74
CA MET A 17 54.65 -10.73 -45.39
C MET A 17 54.93 -9.60 -44.38
N LEU A 18 55.55 -8.50 -44.77
CA LEU A 18 55.75 -7.35 -43.92
C LEU A 18 54.46 -6.56 -43.66
N SER A 19 53.49 -6.56 -44.59
CA SER A 19 52.18 -5.98 -44.34
C SER A 19 51.24 -6.87 -43.47
N GLN A 20 51.49 -8.19 -43.41
CA GLN A 20 50.79 -9.07 -42.50
C GLN A 20 51.39 -9.11 -41.08
N ILE A 21 52.65 -8.74 -40.89
CA ILE A 21 53.29 -8.64 -39.58
C ILE A 21 52.93 -7.31 -38.89
N SER A 22 52.48 -6.28 -39.61
CA SER A 22 52.00 -5.01 -39.03
C SER A 22 50.55 -5.01 -38.64
N ALA A 23 49.80 -6.12 -38.81
CA ALA A 23 48.39 -6.23 -38.47
C ALA A 23 48.10 -7.18 -37.32
N VAL A 24 49.09 -7.65 -36.59
CA VAL A 24 48.90 -8.12 -35.24
C VAL A 24 49.03 -6.88 -34.33
N GLN A 25 48.01 -6.01 -34.36
CA GLN A 25 47.78 -5.16 -33.22
C GLN A 25 47.66 -6.11 -32.03
N ALA A 26 48.61 -6.00 -31.11
CA ALA A 26 48.45 -6.62 -29.82
C ALA A 26 47.08 -6.21 -29.31
N GLU A 27 46.19 -7.16 -29.12
CA GLU A 27 44.99 -6.96 -28.36
C GLU A 27 45.48 -6.40 -27.02
N GLU A 28 45.36 -5.08 -26.82
CA GLU A 28 45.76 -4.45 -25.56
C GLU A 28 44.99 -5.22 -24.50
N ALA A 29 45.71 -5.93 -23.65
CA ALA A 29 45.13 -6.72 -22.58
C ALA A 29 44.17 -5.79 -21.82
N LYS A 30 42.88 -6.09 -21.83
CA LYS A 30 41.89 -5.29 -21.11
C LYS A 30 42.40 -5.06 -19.69
N PRO A 31 42.50 -3.81 -19.21
CA PRO A 31 43.04 -3.53 -17.90
C PRO A 31 42.29 -4.39 -16.86
N LYS A 32 43.00 -5.02 -15.96
CA LYS A 32 42.44 -5.92 -14.96
C LYS A 32 41.59 -5.11 -13.98
N GLU A 33 40.30 -5.33 -13.97
CA GLU A 33 39.40 -4.72 -13.00
C GLU A 33 39.66 -5.23 -11.59
N ARG A 34 39.49 -4.34 -10.62
CA ARG A 34 39.62 -4.62 -9.19
C ARG A 34 38.62 -3.79 -8.39
N ASN A 35 38.36 -4.18 -7.14
CA ASN A 35 37.58 -3.34 -6.22
C ASN A 35 38.44 -2.12 -5.82
N LEU A 36 38.08 -0.96 -6.35
CA LEU A 36 38.78 0.31 -6.11
C LEU A 36 38.49 0.87 -4.72
N ALA A 37 37.40 0.45 -4.09
CA ALA A 37 37.00 0.88 -2.75
C ALA A 37 37.75 0.15 -1.64
N LEU A 38 38.33 -1.02 -1.93
CA LEU A 38 38.90 -1.89 -0.91
C LEU A 38 39.95 -1.17 -0.05
N GLY A 39 39.65 -1.07 1.26
CA GLY A 39 40.47 -0.42 2.25
C GLY A 39 40.44 1.13 2.26
N LEU A 40 39.59 1.77 1.45
CA LEU A 40 39.41 3.21 1.48
C LEU A 40 38.65 3.67 2.73
N ASN A 41 38.96 4.88 3.18
CA ASN A 41 38.08 5.62 4.08
C ASN A 41 36.98 6.29 3.27
N TYR A 42 35.84 6.52 3.92
CA TYR A 42 34.68 7.20 3.35
C TYR A 42 34.03 8.13 4.36
N THR A 43 33.11 8.95 3.92
CA THR A 43 32.43 9.94 4.75
C THR A 43 30.92 9.73 4.71
N TRP A 44 30.28 9.67 5.87
CA TRP A 44 28.85 9.63 6.03
C TRP A 44 28.23 11.04 6.10
N SER A 45 27.07 11.24 5.50
CA SER A 45 26.24 12.44 5.72
C SER A 45 25.74 12.54 7.16
N GLN A 46 25.55 11.41 7.81
CA GLN A 46 25.16 11.28 9.22
C GLN A 46 25.74 9.98 9.80
N ALA A 47 26.35 10.08 10.97
CA ALA A 47 26.97 8.93 11.63
C ALA A 47 25.99 7.76 11.86
N PRO A 48 26.48 6.52 11.75
CA PRO A 48 25.71 5.33 12.17
C PRO A 48 25.38 5.35 13.66
N GLU A 49 24.39 4.53 14.03
CA GLU A 49 23.98 4.37 15.42
C GLU A 49 25.01 3.60 16.25
N ALA A 50 25.11 3.94 17.55
CA ALA A 50 26.09 3.33 18.45
C ALA A 50 25.90 1.81 18.64
N ALA A 51 24.72 1.26 18.38
CA ALA A 51 24.45 -0.18 18.45
C ALA A 51 25.11 -0.98 17.30
N HIS A 52 25.29 -0.35 16.13
CA HIS A 52 25.95 -0.94 14.96
C HIS A 52 26.96 0.07 14.39
N PRO A 53 28.05 0.33 15.12
CA PRO A 53 28.96 1.42 14.82
C PRO A 53 29.83 1.13 13.60
N ASP A 54 30.30 2.20 12.98
CA ASP A 54 31.30 2.16 11.91
C ASP A 54 32.61 2.83 12.36
N ASN A 55 33.71 2.38 11.77
CA ASN A 55 35.04 2.97 11.90
C ASN A 55 35.50 3.67 10.61
N ASN A 56 34.57 3.97 9.71
CA ASN A 56 34.77 4.51 8.35
C ASN A 56 35.60 3.60 7.43
N ARG A 57 35.59 2.30 7.69
CA ARG A 57 36.26 1.27 6.88
C ARG A 57 35.50 -0.05 6.73
N LYS A 58 34.45 -0.27 7.51
CA LYS A 58 33.70 -1.52 7.44
C LYS A 58 33.08 -1.74 6.06
N LEU A 59 32.57 -0.69 5.41
CA LEU A 59 31.99 -0.81 4.07
C LEU A 59 32.99 -1.09 2.96
N THR A 60 34.29 -1.18 3.27
CA THR A 60 35.34 -1.36 2.28
C THR A 60 36.41 -2.38 2.71
N ASP A 61 36.12 -3.19 3.72
CA ASP A 61 37.08 -4.17 4.25
C ASP A 61 37.00 -5.53 3.54
N GLY A 62 36.06 -5.68 2.62
CA GLY A 62 35.82 -6.90 1.85
C GLY A 62 35.10 -8.00 2.61
N LYS A 63 34.40 -7.68 3.72
CA LYS A 63 33.70 -8.65 4.56
C LYS A 63 32.21 -8.44 4.53
N TYR A 64 31.52 -9.47 4.10
CA TYR A 64 30.08 -9.53 4.17
C TYR A 64 29.60 -10.04 5.53
N GLY A 65 28.61 -9.39 6.09
CA GLY A 65 27.94 -9.82 7.30
C GLY A 65 27.11 -11.10 7.06
N SER A 66 26.91 -11.85 8.13
CA SER A 66 26.03 -13.01 8.12
C SER A 66 24.54 -12.57 8.15
N LEU A 67 23.62 -13.56 8.16
CA LEU A 67 22.19 -13.30 8.36
C LEU A 67 21.83 -12.94 9.79
N ASP A 68 22.79 -12.84 10.70
CA ASP A 68 22.60 -12.40 12.08
C ASP A 68 22.93 -10.91 12.21
N MET A 69 21.97 -10.12 12.67
CA MET A 69 22.14 -8.69 12.88
C MET A 69 23.24 -8.33 13.88
N SER A 70 23.61 -9.26 14.76
CA SER A 70 24.68 -9.06 15.75
C SER A 70 26.08 -9.20 15.14
N ASP A 71 26.20 -9.62 13.87
CA ASP A 71 27.46 -9.69 13.18
C ASP A 71 28.13 -8.30 13.15
N PRO A 72 29.37 -8.17 13.64
CA PRO A 72 30.04 -6.87 13.73
C PRO A 72 30.35 -6.21 12.37
N ALA A 73 30.19 -6.90 11.25
CA ALA A 73 30.31 -6.31 9.92
C ALA A 73 29.20 -5.28 9.65
N TRP A 74 27.99 -5.49 10.19
CA TRP A 74 26.87 -4.61 9.95
C TRP A 74 27.06 -3.20 10.54
N VAL A 75 26.77 -2.21 9.72
CA VAL A 75 26.70 -0.78 10.07
C VAL A 75 25.24 -0.36 10.04
N GLY A 76 24.73 0.22 11.12
CA GLY A 76 23.29 0.41 11.28
C GLY A 76 22.84 1.86 11.37
N HIS A 77 21.68 2.11 10.77
CA HIS A 77 21.00 3.39 10.79
C HIS A 77 19.52 3.19 11.10
N VAL A 78 18.92 4.11 11.90
CA VAL A 78 17.51 4.00 12.32
C VAL A 78 16.72 5.30 12.19
N GLN A 79 17.33 6.39 11.81
CA GLN A 79 16.67 7.68 11.72
C GLN A 79 16.08 7.98 10.34
N LYS A 80 15.11 8.91 10.31
CA LYS A 80 14.22 9.21 9.18
C LYS A 80 14.83 9.88 7.96
N LYS A 81 16.08 10.32 7.97
CA LYS A 81 16.68 11.04 6.84
C LYS A 81 17.48 10.11 5.94
N THR A 82 17.47 10.40 4.64
CA THR A 82 18.35 9.73 3.67
C THR A 82 19.79 9.73 4.14
N ARG A 83 20.45 8.59 4.03
CA ARG A 83 21.88 8.43 4.29
C ARG A 83 22.65 8.50 2.99
N GLU A 84 23.74 9.21 3.02
CA GLU A 84 24.71 9.27 1.95
C GLU A 84 26.09 8.86 2.47
N VAL A 85 26.78 8.03 1.71
CA VAL A 85 28.19 7.69 1.94
C VAL A 85 29.00 8.02 0.70
N VAL A 86 30.11 8.74 0.89
CA VAL A 86 30.95 9.27 -0.18
C VAL A 86 32.34 8.64 -0.10
N PHE A 87 32.82 8.10 -1.23
CA PHE A 87 34.11 7.50 -1.43
C PHE A 87 34.97 8.41 -2.33
N ASP A 88 36.19 8.77 -1.87
CA ASP A 88 37.19 9.47 -2.68
C ASP A 88 38.21 8.43 -3.20
N LEU A 89 38.24 8.18 -4.48
CA LEU A 89 39.20 7.27 -5.11
C LEU A 89 40.61 7.85 -5.24
N GLY A 90 40.83 9.08 -4.70
CA GLY A 90 42.12 9.79 -4.74
C GLY A 90 42.37 10.54 -6.06
N GLU A 91 42.03 9.91 -7.16
CA GLU A 91 42.11 10.45 -8.53
C GLU A 91 40.98 9.89 -9.38
N ARG A 92 40.81 10.41 -10.59
CA ARG A 92 39.81 9.86 -11.52
C ARG A 92 40.20 8.45 -11.96
N LYS A 93 39.27 7.54 -11.92
CA LYS A 93 39.40 6.14 -12.33
C LYS A 93 38.24 5.74 -13.24
N SER A 94 38.45 4.71 -14.06
CA SER A 94 37.39 4.12 -14.88
C SER A 94 36.62 3.12 -14.07
N ILE A 95 35.36 3.42 -13.79
CA ILE A 95 34.45 2.66 -12.92
C ILE A 95 33.47 1.90 -13.80
N SER A 96 33.36 0.59 -13.60
CA SER A 96 32.48 -0.30 -14.35
C SER A 96 31.25 -0.72 -13.57
N LYS A 97 31.34 -0.76 -12.21
CA LYS A 97 30.30 -1.30 -11.36
C LYS A 97 30.37 -0.72 -9.95
N VAL A 98 29.21 -0.50 -9.34
CA VAL A 98 29.07 -0.14 -7.93
C VAL A 98 28.06 -1.06 -7.29
N LYS A 99 28.38 -1.59 -6.09
CA LYS A 99 27.47 -2.46 -5.32
C LYS A 99 27.33 -1.93 -3.90
N ALA A 100 26.15 -2.11 -3.32
CA ALA A 100 25.86 -1.86 -1.90
C ALA A 100 25.02 -3.01 -1.35
N HIS A 101 25.43 -3.59 -0.23
CA HIS A 101 24.87 -4.82 0.30
C HIS A 101 24.15 -4.57 1.63
N PHE A 102 22.91 -5.12 1.79
CA PHE A 102 22.02 -4.86 2.91
C PHE A 102 21.37 -6.12 3.46
N LEU A 103 21.02 -6.10 4.76
CA LEU A 103 20.27 -7.14 5.46
C LEU A 103 18.80 -6.76 5.58
N GLN A 104 17.90 -7.75 5.43
CA GLN A 104 16.50 -7.71 5.84
C GLN A 104 16.21 -8.80 6.86
N ASP A 105 15.63 -8.43 8.00
CA ASP A 105 15.12 -9.33 9.02
C ASP A 105 13.83 -8.75 9.62
N TRP A 106 12.76 -8.91 8.88
CA TRP A 106 11.44 -8.37 9.19
C TRP A 106 10.42 -9.49 9.36
N PRO A 107 9.49 -9.42 10.36
CA PRO A 107 9.40 -8.38 11.39
C PRO A 107 10.28 -8.64 12.63
N THR A 108 10.99 -9.76 12.70
CA THR A 108 11.64 -10.29 13.92
C THR A 108 12.56 -9.26 14.59
N ASN A 109 13.45 -8.63 13.84
CA ASN A 109 14.40 -7.64 14.35
C ASN A 109 14.14 -6.21 13.82
N SER A 110 13.01 -6.00 13.13
CA SER A 110 12.64 -4.70 12.55
C SER A 110 13.70 -4.12 11.62
N ILE A 111 14.30 -4.95 10.77
CA ILE A 111 15.32 -4.55 9.79
C ILE A 111 14.73 -4.69 8.39
N LEU A 112 14.75 -3.60 7.63
CA LEU A 112 14.35 -3.56 6.23
C LEU A 112 15.50 -3.08 5.35
N VAL A 113 15.64 -3.68 4.16
CA VAL A 113 16.47 -3.07 3.12
C VAL A 113 15.86 -1.75 2.70
N PRO A 114 16.66 -0.75 2.28
CA PRO A 114 16.12 0.51 1.77
C PRO A 114 15.13 0.28 0.62
N LEU A 115 14.10 1.12 0.50
CA LEU A 115 13.15 1.06 -0.63
C LEU A 115 13.84 1.21 -1.97
N SER A 116 14.90 2.02 -2.00
CA SER A 116 15.75 2.21 -3.17
C SER A 116 17.16 2.60 -2.75
N VAL A 117 18.13 2.35 -3.64
CA VAL A 117 19.50 2.82 -3.50
C VAL A 117 19.88 3.59 -4.76
N SER A 118 20.37 4.81 -4.58
CA SER A 118 20.88 5.67 -5.66
C SER A 118 22.41 5.69 -5.62
N MET A 119 23.02 5.62 -6.78
CA MET A 119 24.47 5.65 -6.94
C MET A 119 24.86 6.79 -7.87
N TYR A 120 25.91 7.52 -7.53
CA TYR A 120 26.36 8.73 -8.24
C TYR A 120 27.86 8.72 -8.44
N ALA A 121 28.29 9.45 -9.47
CA ALA A 121 29.69 9.77 -9.70
C ALA A 121 29.89 11.29 -9.76
N SER A 122 31.09 11.75 -9.36
CA SER A 122 31.46 13.17 -9.37
C SER A 122 32.97 13.33 -9.56
N ASP A 123 33.37 14.50 -10.07
CA ASP A 123 34.75 14.88 -10.17
C ASP A 123 35.23 15.80 -9.04
N ASP A 124 34.29 16.46 -8.35
CA ASP A 124 34.54 17.50 -7.36
C ASP A 124 33.85 17.31 -6.01
N SER A 125 33.11 16.20 -5.83
CA SER A 125 32.26 15.89 -4.66
C SER A 125 31.14 16.90 -4.38
N GLN A 126 30.88 17.83 -5.27
CA GLN A 126 29.79 18.82 -5.15
C GLN A 126 28.75 18.64 -6.24
N ASN A 127 29.20 18.44 -7.48
CA ASN A 127 28.33 18.23 -8.63
C ASN A 127 28.25 16.74 -8.97
N TRP A 128 27.08 16.14 -8.72
CA TRP A 128 26.88 14.70 -8.82
C TRP A 128 26.06 14.36 -10.08
N GLY A 129 26.49 13.34 -10.80
CA GLY A 129 25.74 12.73 -11.89
C GLY A 129 25.26 11.32 -11.53
N ALA A 130 24.00 11.02 -11.83
CA ALA A 130 23.40 9.73 -11.53
C ALA A 130 24.02 8.59 -12.33
N LEU A 131 24.33 7.50 -11.66
CA LEU A 131 24.63 6.20 -12.25
C LEU A 131 23.40 5.29 -12.24
N SER A 132 22.68 5.25 -11.11
CA SER A 132 21.59 4.33 -10.89
C SER A 132 20.64 4.83 -9.81
N HIS A 133 19.37 4.46 -9.97
CA HIS A 133 18.36 4.48 -8.90
C HIS A 133 17.62 3.14 -8.95
N LYS A 134 17.87 2.26 -7.99
CA LYS A 134 17.34 0.89 -7.98
C LYS A 134 16.41 0.68 -6.81
N ALA A 135 15.19 0.22 -7.09
CA ALA A 135 14.26 -0.24 -6.09
C ALA A 135 14.64 -1.63 -5.55
N THR A 136 14.25 -1.91 -4.30
CA THR A 136 14.39 -3.24 -3.72
C THR A 136 13.59 -4.28 -4.49
N GLN A 137 14.14 -5.49 -4.56
CA GLN A 137 13.45 -6.69 -5.03
C GLN A 137 12.88 -7.52 -3.87
N LEU A 138 13.25 -7.18 -2.63
CA LEU A 138 12.67 -7.80 -1.44
C LEU A 138 11.44 -6.99 -1.03
N LEU A 139 10.27 -7.56 -1.29
CA LEU A 139 9.01 -7.00 -0.79
C LEU A 139 8.98 -7.02 0.74
N TRP A 140 8.09 -6.22 1.34
CA TRP A 140 7.87 -6.06 2.78
C TRP A 140 7.32 -7.32 3.46
N GLY A 141 7.44 -8.50 2.85
CA GLY A 141 6.92 -9.74 3.38
C GLY A 141 7.71 -10.25 4.57
N ASP A 142 6.98 -10.82 5.55
CA ASP A 142 7.55 -11.59 6.64
C ASP A 142 8.35 -12.78 6.09
N GLY A 143 9.43 -13.14 6.76
CA GLY A 143 10.23 -14.28 6.34
C GLY A 143 11.55 -14.42 7.10
N PRO A 144 12.30 -15.47 6.81
CA PRO A 144 13.63 -15.62 7.39
C PRO A 144 14.54 -14.48 6.96
N PRO A 145 15.61 -14.18 7.71
CA PRO A 145 16.58 -13.17 7.32
C PRO A 145 17.11 -13.39 5.89
N ARG A 146 17.20 -12.31 5.13
CA ARG A 146 17.63 -12.28 3.72
C ARG A 146 18.60 -11.14 3.49
N GLN A 147 19.35 -11.20 2.41
CA GLN A 147 20.27 -10.14 2.00
C GLN A 147 19.96 -9.70 0.58
N GLU A 148 20.19 -8.42 0.28
CA GLU A 148 20.07 -7.87 -1.06
C GLU A 148 21.29 -7.03 -1.41
N THR A 149 21.79 -7.21 -2.62
CA THR A 149 22.82 -6.37 -3.21
C THR A 149 22.23 -5.48 -4.27
N PHE A 150 22.24 -4.18 -4.02
CA PHE A 150 21.92 -3.18 -5.06
C PHE A 150 23.17 -3.00 -5.92
N GLU A 151 23.04 -3.18 -7.21
CA GLU A 151 24.16 -3.14 -8.15
C GLU A 151 23.86 -2.20 -9.33
N TRP A 152 24.75 -1.27 -9.60
CA TRP A 152 24.89 -0.65 -10.91
C TRP A 152 26.02 -1.34 -11.67
N ASP A 153 25.74 -1.82 -12.88
CA ASP A 153 26.72 -2.38 -13.82
C ASP A 153 26.61 -1.57 -15.11
N GLY A 154 27.63 -0.80 -15.42
CA GLY A 154 27.64 0.11 -16.56
C GLY A 154 27.45 -0.58 -17.92
N SER A 155 27.67 -1.90 -18.01
CA SER A 155 27.43 -2.68 -19.23
C SER A 155 25.95 -3.03 -19.45
N ARG A 156 25.12 -2.98 -18.38
CA ARG A 156 23.72 -3.41 -18.42
C ARG A 156 22.74 -2.29 -18.03
N ASP A 157 23.16 -1.45 -17.10
CA ASP A 157 22.23 -0.63 -16.34
C ASP A 157 22.34 0.86 -16.67
N GLY A 158 21.30 1.36 -17.32
CA GLY A 158 21.09 2.77 -17.44
C GLY A 158 21.74 3.42 -18.65
N ILE A 159 21.61 4.72 -18.68
CA ILE A 159 22.01 5.63 -19.75
C ILE A 159 23.49 5.48 -20.12
N GLN A 160 24.32 5.21 -19.14
CA GLN A 160 25.76 5.14 -19.36
C GLN A 160 26.14 3.92 -20.18
N SER A 161 25.46 2.79 -20.01
CA SER A 161 25.70 1.56 -20.80
C SER A 161 25.36 1.74 -22.27
N GLU A 162 24.47 2.67 -22.59
CA GLU A 162 24.07 2.94 -23.97
C GLU A 162 24.95 3.96 -24.68
N LYS A 163 25.58 4.83 -23.91
CA LYS A 163 26.45 5.90 -24.42
C LYS A 163 27.93 5.56 -24.41
N THR A 164 28.33 4.52 -23.67
CA THR A 164 29.72 4.12 -23.57
C THR A 164 30.00 2.83 -24.33
N VAL A 165 31.11 2.75 -25.02
CA VAL A 165 31.56 1.55 -25.71
C VAL A 165 31.98 0.46 -24.69
N THR A 166 32.47 0.85 -23.53
CA THR A 166 33.00 -0.03 -22.48
C THR A 166 32.04 -0.23 -21.32
N GLY A 167 30.96 0.56 -21.22
CA GLY A 167 30.09 0.63 -20.05
C GLY A 167 30.75 1.25 -18.81
N MET A 168 31.85 1.98 -18.98
CA MET A 168 32.59 2.59 -17.88
C MET A 168 32.36 4.10 -17.78
N VAL A 169 32.37 4.62 -16.55
CA VAL A 169 32.38 6.06 -16.26
C VAL A 169 33.74 6.44 -15.69
N TYR A 170 34.18 7.67 -15.99
CA TYR A 170 35.45 8.18 -15.54
C TYR A 170 35.22 9.29 -14.52
N ALA A 171 35.46 8.99 -13.24
CA ALA A 171 35.22 9.88 -12.12
C ALA A 171 36.18 9.64 -10.94
N ARG A 172 36.27 10.63 -10.04
CA ARG A 172 37.05 10.53 -8.80
C ARG A 172 36.21 10.11 -7.59
N TYR A 173 34.99 10.59 -7.47
CA TYR A 173 34.13 10.35 -6.32
C TYR A 173 32.96 9.45 -6.70
N VAL A 174 32.58 8.55 -5.78
CA VAL A 174 31.35 7.76 -5.85
C VAL A 174 30.55 8.02 -4.61
N LYS A 175 29.24 8.17 -4.76
CA LYS A 175 28.29 8.32 -3.65
C LYS A 175 27.21 7.24 -3.76
N VAL A 176 26.90 6.62 -2.62
CA VAL A 176 25.75 5.75 -2.43
C VAL A 176 24.79 6.43 -1.48
N ALA A 177 23.54 6.56 -1.87
CA ALA A 177 22.49 7.21 -1.08
C ALA A 177 21.28 6.27 -0.95
N PHE A 178 20.67 6.21 0.24
CA PHE A 178 19.49 5.39 0.49
C PHE A 178 18.56 6.06 1.50
N PRO A 179 17.21 6.10 1.21
CA PRO A 179 16.21 6.59 2.14
C PRO A 179 16.02 5.62 3.30
N MET A 180 15.66 6.16 4.46
CA MET A 180 15.46 5.39 5.68
C MET A 180 13.98 5.12 5.92
N HIS A 181 13.66 3.91 6.39
CA HIS A 181 12.35 3.60 6.91
C HIS A 181 12.10 4.29 8.26
N THR A 182 10.87 4.71 8.50
CA THR A 182 10.52 5.44 9.74
C THR A 182 10.47 4.56 10.98
N ARG A 183 10.32 3.24 10.82
CA ARG A 183 10.12 2.28 11.91
C ARG A 183 11.06 1.08 11.85
N ALA A 184 12.06 1.13 11.01
CA ALA A 184 12.98 0.01 10.81
C ALA A 184 14.44 0.47 10.79
N TRP A 185 15.32 -0.46 11.15
CA TRP A 185 16.73 -0.34 10.91
C TRP A 185 17.05 -0.57 9.43
N SER A 186 18.09 0.07 8.94
CA SER A 186 18.78 -0.32 7.71
C SER A 186 20.21 -0.72 8.08
N LEU A 187 20.58 -1.95 7.77
CA LEU A 187 21.91 -2.50 8.02
C LEU A 187 22.64 -2.70 6.70
N ILE A 188 23.80 -2.07 6.56
CA ILE A 188 24.72 -2.15 5.41
C ILE A 188 26.07 -2.64 5.88
N ASP A 189 26.77 -3.45 5.10
CA ASP A 189 28.08 -4.01 5.47
C ASP A 189 29.19 -3.72 4.46
N GLU A 190 28.89 -3.71 3.15
CA GLU A 190 29.93 -3.59 2.12
C GLU A 190 29.45 -2.70 0.96
N VAL A 191 30.37 -1.87 0.46
CA VAL A 191 30.25 -1.14 -0.79
C VAL A 191 31.46 -1.46 -1.67
N GLU A 192 31.22 -2.06 -2.81
CA GLU A 192 32.27 -2.36 -3.80
C GLU A 192 32.19 -1.35 -4.96
N ILE A 193 33.35 -0.87 -5.38
CA ILE A 193 33.50 0.00 -6.56
C ILE A 193 34.50 -0.69 -7.49
N TRP A 194 34.02 -1.32 -8.54
CA TRP A 194 34.82 -2.06 -9.50
C TRP A 194 35.28 -1.18 -10.65
N GLY A 195 36.52 -1.35 -11.06
CA GLY A 195 37.07 -0.59 -12.17
C GLY A 195 38.60 -0.72 -12.29
N THR A 196 39.20 0.20 -13.03
CA THR A 196 40.65 0.24 -13.29
C THR A 196 41.21 1.63 -13.06
N ASP A 197 42.52 1.68 -12.79
CA ASP A 197 43.25 2.94 -12.72
C ASP A 197 43.30 3.62 -14.11
N GLY A 198 43.29 4.95 -14.10
CA GLY A 198 43.37 5.76 -15.31
C GLY A 198 42.09 5.72 -16.17
N LYS A 199 42.17 6.29 -17.35
CA LYS A 199 41.05 6.40 -18.28
C LYS A 199 41.10 5.30 -19.33
N VAL A 200 40.13 4.40 -19.30
CA VAL A 200 39.91 3.42 -20.36
C VAL A 200 39.27 4.11 -21.58
N ALA A 201 39.70 3.70 -22.78
CA ALA A 201 39.13 4.22 -24.03
C ALA A 201 37.63 3.96 -24.07
N GLY A 202 36.83 4.99 -24.30
CA GLY A 202 35.37 4.92 -24.30
C GLY A 202 34.71 5.16 -22.94
N ALA A 203 35.43 5.27 -21.82
CA ALA A 203 34.88 5.69 -20.55
C ALA A 203 34.45 7.16 -20.60
N VAL A 204 33.24 7.46 -20.09
CA VAL A 204 32.60 8.80 -20.19
C VAL A 204 32.51 9.47 -18.82
N THR A 205 32.59 10.79 -18.80
CA THR A 205 32.25 11.57 -17.61
C THR A 205 30.73 11.70 -17.50
N VAL A 206 30.18 11.40 -16.33
CA VAL A 206 28.75 11.57 -16.08
C VAL A 206 28.43 13.04 -15.91
N PRO A 207 27.49 13.62 -16.69
CA PRO A 207 27.07 14.99 -16.50
C PRO A 207 26.44 15.16 -15.10
N PRO A 208 26.63 16.32 -14.46
CA PRO A 208 25.92 16.63 -13.23
C PRO A 208 24.40 16.59 -13.42
N ASP A 209 23.67 16.17 -12.39
CA ASP A 209 22.22 16.20 -12.38
C ASP A 209 21.68 17.63 -12.36
N PRO A 210 20.49 17.87 -12.94
CA PRO A 210 19.76 19.09 -12.70
C PRO A 210 19.48 19.29 -11.20
N VAL A 211 19.54 20.53 -10.74
CA VAL A 211 19.18 20.89 -9.37
C VAL A 211 17.93 21.76 -9.40
N GLY A 212 16.76 21.14 -9.32
CA GLY A 212 15.48 21.83 -9.31
C GLY A 212 14.38 21.02 -9.95
N PHE A 213 13.15 21.39 -9.64
CA PHE A 213 11.98 20.77 -10.26
C PHE A 213 11.90 21.08 -11.76
N LEU A 214 11.28 20.16 -12.52
CA LEU A 214 10.80 20.45 -13.86
C LEU A 214 9.79 21.60 -13.77
N LYS A 215 10.12 22.72 -14.40
CA LYS A 215 9.27 23.91 -14.40
C LYS A 215 8.24 23.85 -15.53
N PRO A 216 7.07 24.47 -15.34
CA PRO A 216 6.14 24.70 -16.44
C PRO A 216 6.80 25.43 -17.60
N GLY A 217 6.51 25.03 -18.84
CA GLY A 217 7.10 25.63 -20.02
C GLY A 217 6.92 24.79 -21.29
N GLU A 218 7.84 24.89 -22.22
CA GLU A 218 7.74 24.17 -23.49
C GLU A 218 7.65 22.64 -23.30
N ALA A 219 8.44 22.06 -22.39
CA ALA A 219 8.45 20.62 -22.12
C ALA A 219 7.10 20.09 -21.60
N THR A 220 6.35 20.92 -20.87
CA THR A 220 5.02 20.59 -20.34
C THR A 220 3.87 21.09 -21.23
N ALA A 221 4.16 21.48 -22.47
CA ALA A 221 3.22 22.17 -23.37
C ALA A 221 2.59 23.42 -22.70
N GLY A 222 3.30 24.06 -21.77
CA GLY A 222 2.83 25.20 -20.97
C GLY A 222 1.78 24.85 -19.91
N ILE A 223 1.61 23.57 -19.57
CA ILE A 223 0.76 23.14 -18.45
C ILE A 223 1.52 23.35 -17.14
N ASN A 224 0.84 23.93 -16.15
CA ASN A 224 1.33 24.09 -14.77
C ASN A 224 0.74 23.04 -13.84
N HIS A 225 -0.55 22.72 -14.03
CA HIS A 225 -1.34 21.89 -13.15
C HIS A 225 -2.14 20.89 -13.97
N LEU A 226 -1.67 19.63 -14.00
CA LEU A 226 -2.29 18.54 -14.75
C LEU A 226 -3.21 17.71 -13.85
N GLY A 227 -4.52 17.88 -14.01
CA GLY A 227 -5.51 17.07 -13.31
C GLY A 227 -5.75 15.73 -13.98
N LEU A 228 -5.66 14.62 -13.21
CA LEU A 228 -5.92 13.27 -13.73
C LEU A 228 -7.41 12.96 -13.63
N LEU A 229 -8.02 12.61 -14.76
CA LEU A 229 -9.41 12.17 -14.87
C LEU A 229 -9.46 10.73 -15.37
N TYR A 230 -9.71 9.78 -14.45
CA TYR A 230 -9.79 8.36 -14.77
C TYR A 230 -11.08 8.05 -15.53
N ASN A 231 -10.97 7.64 -16.80
CA ASN A 231 -12.11 7.41 -17.68
C ASN A 231 -12.18 6.00 -18.30
N GLY A 232 -11.57 5.00 -17.65
CA GLY A 232 -11.73 3.58 -17.98
C GLY A 232 -13.11 3.03 -17.57
N HIS A 233 -13.21 1.71 -17.50
CA HIS A 233 -14.40 1.04 -16.97
C HIS A 233 -14.28 0.91 -15.45
N TYR A 234 -15.19 1.57 -14.73
CA TYR A 234 -15.23 1.54 -13.27
C TYR A 234 -16.64 1.25 -12.77
N LYS A 235 -16.73 0.72 -11.55
CA LYS A 235 -17.97 0.49 -10.85
C LYS A 235 -18.79 1.80 -10.74
N ASP A 236 -20.08 1.69 -10.81
CA ASP A 236 -21.02 2.80 -10.67
C ASP A 236 -20.82 3.93 -11.70
N ASN A 237 -20.28 3.60 -12.88
CA ASN A 237 -19.98 4.53 -13.98
C ASN A 237 -19.08 5.71 -13.57
N LEU A 238 -18.23 5.53 -12.58
CA LEU A 238 -17.32 6.58 -12.11
C LEU A 238 -16.31 7.02 -13.19
N GLY A 239 -16.08 6.18 -14.21
CA GLY A 239 -15.26 6.53 -15.38
C GLY A 239 -15.99 7.37 -16.43
N ASP A 240 -17.28 7.63 -16.33
CA ASP A 240 -18.05 8.44 -17.27
C ASP A 240 -18.13 9.88 -16.76
N TRP A 241 -17.36 10.77 -17.36
CA TRP A 241 -17.28 12.16 -16.93
C TRP A 241 -18.42 12.99 -17.53
N THR A 242 -19.12 13.72 -16.68
CA THR A 242 -20.11 14.71 -17.09
C THR A 242 -19.55 16.12 -16.97
N LYS A 243 -20.11 17.04 -17.71
CA LYS A 243 -19.74 18.46 -17.67
C LYS A 243 -19.74 19.01 -16.22
N GLU A 244 -20.74 18.66 -15.44
CA GLU A 244 -20.91 19.11 -14.06
C GLU A 244 -19.79 18.62 -13.16
N ARG A 245 -19.34 17.37 -13.36
CA ARG A 245 -18.20 16.78 -12.60
C ARG A 245 -16.85 17.36 -13.04
N ILE A 246 -16.73 17.77 -14.29
CA ILE A 246 -15.51 18.34 -14.87
C ILE A 246 -15.31 19.80 -14.43
N ILE A 247 -16.38 20.60 -14.37
CA ILE A 247 -16.29 22.05 -14.09
C ILE A 247 -15.44 22.35 -12.85
N PRO A 248 -15.61 21.70 -11.68
CA PRO A 248 -14.77 21.96 -10.50
C PRO A 248 -13.31 21.53 -10.63
N ASN A 249 -12.94 20.77 -11.65
CA ASN A 249 -11.55 20.41 -11.93
C ASN A 249 -10.83 21.50 -12.76
N ILE A 250 -11.52 22.08 -13.73
CA ILE A 250 -10.95 23.11 -14.61
C ILE A 250 -11.19 24.54 -14.13
N SER A 251 -12.04 24.70 -13.12
CA SER A 251 -12.33 26.01 -12.52
C SER A 251 -12.56 25.90 -11.01
N TYR A 252 -12.10 26.88 -10.26
CA TYR A 252 -12.51 27.04 -8.88
C TYR A 252 -13.95 27.54 -8.86
N VAL A 253 -14.84 26.82 -8.19
CA VAL A 253 -16.25 27.17 -8.04
C VAL A 253 -16.54 27.67 -6.62
N ASN A 254 -17.43 28.68 -6.51
CA ASN A 254 -17.91 29.12 -5.21
C ASN A 254 -18.91 28.11 -4.61
N GLN A 255 -19.45 28.40 -3.40
CA GLN A 255 -20.42 27.53 -2.73
C GLN A 255 -21.72 27.34 -3.50
N ALA A 256 -22.06 28.26 -4.42
CA ALA A 256 -23.22 28.14 -5.31
C ALA A 256 -22.90 27.34 -6.60
N GLY A 257 -21.70 26.72 -6.70
CA GLY A 257 -21.27 25.97 -7.87
C GLY A 257 -20.90 26.82 -9.09
N GLN A 258 -20.72 28.14 -8.93
CA GLN A 258 -20.40 29.04 -10.04
C GLN A 258 -18.89 29.17 -10.20
N PRO A 259 -18.32 28.98 -11.44
CA PRO A 259 -16.94 29.28 -11.74
C PRO A 259 -16.57 30.71 -11.42
N VAL A 260 -15.48 30.91 -10.68
CA VAL A 260 -14.98 32.24 -10.30
C VAL A 260 -13.50 32.45 -10.70
N ASP A 261 -12.75 31.38 -10.96
CA ASP A 261 -11.38 31.40 -11.44
C ASP A 261 -11.02 30.05 -12.10
N ARG A 262 -9.89 29.98 -12.79
CA ARG A 262 -9.31 28.72 -13.29
C ARG A 262 -8.69 27.90 -12.16
N LEU A 263 -8.78 26.57 -12.26
CA LEU A 263 -8.11 25.64 -11.33
C LEU A 263 -6.99 24.91 -12.07
N PHE A 264 -7.21 23.71 -12.59
CA PHE A 264 -6.23 23.04 -13.43
C PHE A 264 -6.23 23.63 -14.85
N ASP A 265 -5.05 23.66 -15.48
CA ASP A 265 -4.86 24.19 -16.84
C ASP A 265 -4.43 23.07 -17.84
N GLY A 266 -4.55 21.83 -17.41
CA GLY A 266 -4.40 20.63 -18.21
C GLY A 266 -5.17 19.46 -17.61
N VAL A 267 -5.71 18.62 -18.47
CA VAL A 267 -6.47 17.41 -18.13
C VAL A 267 -5.80 16.19 -18.76
N LEU A 268 -5.50 15.18 -17.94
CA LEU A 268 -5.06 13.87 -18.40
C LEU A 268 -6.22 12.88 -18.32
N PHE A 269 -6.66 12.35 -19.46
CA PHE A 269 -7.58 11.22 -19.51
C PHE A 269 -6.81 9.90 -19.58
N LEU A 270 -7.10 9.00 -18.63
CA LEU A 270 -6.51 7.65 -18.60
C LEU A 270 -7.49 6.63 -18.04
N GLY A 271 -7.37 5.39 -18.51
CA GLY A 271 -8.17 4.25 -18.05
C GLY A 271 -7.28 3.12 -17.54
N LEU A 272 -7.66 2.47 -16.45
CA LEU A 272 -6.92 1.32 -15.91
C LEU A 272 -7.44 0.00 -16.47
N THR A 273 -8.76 -0.14 -16.62
CA THR A 273 -9.41 -1.38 -17.04
C THR A 273 -10.45 -1.18 -18.13
N SER A 274 -10.64 -2.21 -18.95
CA SER A 274 -11.70 -2.35 -19.93
C SER A 274 -12.95 -3.02 -19.34
N PRO A 275 -14.11 -3.01 -20.02
CA PRO A 275 -15.30 -3.78 -19.59
C PRO A 275 -15.07 -5.29 -19.46
N ALA A 276 -14.09 -5.83 -20.18
CA ALA A 276 -13.71 -7.23 -20.07
C ALA A 276 -12.79 -7.52 -18.84
N GLY A 277 -12.53 -6.50 -18.00
CA GLY A 277 -11.65 -6.61 -16.83
C GLY A 277 -10.17 -6.69 -17.16
N ARG A 278 -9.76 -6.45 -18.41
CA ARG A 278 -8.35 -6.44 -18.83
C ARG A 278 -7.74 -5.07 -18.59
N GLY A 279 -6.57 -5.06 -17.93
CA GLY A 279 -5.81 -3.82 -17.66
C GLY A 279 -5.10 -3.29 -18.91
N TYR A 280 -5.06 -1.98 -19.04
CA TYR A 280 -4.29 -1.29 -20.10
C TYR A 280 -2.78 -1.27 -19.81
N ASP A 281 -2.36 -1.89 -18.75
CA ASP A 281 -1.00 -2.16 -18.27
C ASP A 281 -0.39 -3.45 -18.89
N GLY A 282 -0.65 -3.73 -20.15
CA GLY A 282 -0.09 -4.87 -20.87
C GLY A 282 -0.99 -6.10 -21.01
N LYS A 283 -2.28 -6.02 -20.64
CA LYS A 283 -3.24 -7.14 -20.71
C LYS A 283 -4.38 -6.90 -21.70
N ALA A 284 -4.64 -5.65 -22.03
CA ALA A 284 -5.73 -5.24 -22.93
C ALA A 284 -5.38 -5.54 -24.39
N ASN A 285 -6.35 -6.06 -25.15
CA ASN A 285 -6.22 -6.34 -26.58
C ASN A 285 -6.78 -5.21 -27.45
N LEU A 286 -6.78 -5.38 -28.77
CA LEU A 286 -7.24 -4.38 -29.73
C LEU A 286 -8.70 -3.97 -29.51
N GLU A 287 -9.58 -4.89 -29.16
CA GLU A 287 -10.99 -4.61 -28.87
C GLU A 287 -11.15 -3.69 -27.66
N ASP A 288 -10.37 -3.90 -26.60
CA ASP A 288 -10.33 -3.04 -25.43
C ASP A 288 -9.82 -1.64 -25.77
N TRP A 289 -8.75 -1.56 -26.59
CA TRP A 289 -8.20 -0.28 -27.05
C TRP A 289 -9.21 0.49 -27.90
N GLN A 290 -9.92 -0.19 -28.78
CA GLN A 290 -11.01 0.39 -29.59
C GLN A 290 -12.16 0.87 -28.71
N TRP A 291 -12.56 0.09 -27.70
CA TRP A 291 -13.62 0.47 -26.75
C TRP A 291 -13.27 1.80 -26.05
N TYR A 292 -12.06 1.90 -25.49
CA TYR A 292 -11.62 3.11 -24.80
C TYR A 292 -11.66 4.35 -25.69
N LEU A 293 -11.13 4.24 -26.91
CA LEU A 293 -11.18 5.33 -27.90
C LEU A 293 -12.60 5.70 -28.27
N ASN A 294 -13.46 4.72 -28.51
CA ASN A 294 -14.85 4.97 -28.89
C ASN A 294 -15.63 5.63 -27.75
N LYS A 295 -15.42 5.23 -26.52
CA LYS A 295 -16.02 5.84 -25.32
C LYS A 295 -15.51 7.26 -25.12
N THR A 296 -14.21 7.47 -25.14
CA THR A 296 -13.59 8.78 -24.89
C THR A 296 -13.98 9.84 -25.95
N PHE A 297 -14.03 9.45 -27.22
CA PHE A 297 -14.36 10.35 -28.34
C PHE A 297 -15.82 10.30 -28.81
N ALA A 298 -16.72 9.63 -28.06
CA ALA A 298 -18.13 9.63 -28.39
C ALA A 298 -18.71 11.06 -28.41
N THR A 299 -19.77 11.30 -29.17
CA THR A 299 -20.41 12.63 -29.28
C THR A 299 -20.99 13.16 -27.96
N THR A 300 -21.19 12.27 -26.99
CA THR A 300 -21.58 12.59 -25.59
C THR A 300 -20.51 12.09 -24.59
N GLY A 301 -19.33 11.67 -25.08
CA GLY A 301 -18.27 11.10 -24.28
C GLY A 301 -17.43 12.14 -23.54
N ASP A 302 -16.44 11.67 -22.81
CA ASP A 302 -15.65 12.45 -21.84
C ASP A 302 -15.01 13.69 -22.49
N MET A 303 -14.48 13.53 -23.69
CA MET A 303 -13.82 14.63 -24.41
C MET A 303 -14.82 15.74 -24.80
N GLN A 304 -16.02 15.36 -25.25
CA GLN A 304 -17.06 16.33 -25.56
C GLN A 304 -17.57 17.03 -24.29
N GLN A 305 -17.71 16.29 -23.18
CA GLN A 305 -18.09 16.87 -21.90
C GLN A 305 -17.06 17.87 -21.39
N LEU A 306 -15.76 17.59 -21.58
CA LEU A 306 -14.68 18.54 -21.27
C LEU A 306 -14.76 19.79 -22.18
N ASN A 307 -15.00 19.62 -23.48
CA ASN A 307 -15.16 20.75 -24.41
C ASN A 307 -16.31 21.68 -23.99
N GLU A 308 -17.47 21.12 -23.65
CA GLU A 308 -18.62 21.89 -23.17
C GLU A 308 -18.36 22.55 -21.80
N ALA A 309 -17.69 21.86 -20.89
CA ALA A 309 -17.29 22.43 -19.60
C ALA A 309 -16.35 23.63 -19.78
N THR A 310 -15.32 23.47 -20.62
CA THR A 310 -14.35 24.55 -20.91
C THR A 310 -15.01 25.75 -21.55
N LYS A 311 -15.93 25.54 -22.51
CA LYS A 311 -16.71 26.59 -23.15
C LYS A 311 -17.57 27.35 -22.15
N GLU A 312 -18.30 26.63 -21.28
CA GLU A 312 -19.14 27.25 -20.26
C GLU A 312 -18.32 28.06 -19.25
N VAL A 313 -17.21 27.47 -18.73
CA VAL A 313 -16.30 28.15 -17.81
C VAL A 313 -15.68 29.39 -18.49
N GLY A 314 -15.23 29.26 -19.72
CA GLY A 314 -14.66 30.37 -20.52
C GLY A 314 -15.65 31.53 -20.66
N ALA A 315 -16.90 31.23 -21.00
CA ALA A 315 -17.94 32.25 -21.11
C ALA A 315 -18.19 32.98 -19.77
N LYS A 316 -18.27 32.25 -18.66
CA LYS A 316 -18.47 32.80 -17.31
C LYS A 316 -17.30 33.65 -16.82
N LEU A 317 -16.06 33.26 -17.17
CA LEU A 317 -14.86 34.00 -16.78
C LEU A 317 -14.46 35.13 -17.77
N GLY A 318 -15.22 35.34 -18.83
CA GLY A 318 -14.87 36.32 -19.85
C GLY A 318 -13.70 35.91 -20.78
N GLN A 319 -13.48 34.61 -20.91
CA GLN A 319 -12.39 33.98 -21.68
C GLN A 319 -12.95 32.96 -22.71
N PRO A 320 -13.82 33.37 -23.65
CA PRO A 320 -14.53 32.46 -24.54
C PRO A 320 -13.60 31.67 -25.49
N ASP A 321 -12.43 32.20 -25.79
CA ASP A 321 -11.46 31.60 -26.70
C ASP A 321 -10.42 30.70 -25.99
N TYR A 322 -10.55 30.55 -24.67
CA TYR A 322 -9.65 29.68 -23.90
C TYR A 322 -9.82 28.21 -24.34
N LYS A 323 -8.68 27.54 -24.47
CA LYS A 323 -8.62 26.11 -24.77
C LYS A 323 -7.97 25.35 -23.61
N GLU A 324 -8.69 24.37 -23.08
CA GLU A 324 -8.14 23.44 -22.10
C GLU A 324 -7.16 22.47 -22.77
N LYS A 325 -5.99 22.27 -22.17
CA LYS A 325 -4.98 21.37 -22.68
C LYS A 325 -5.29 19.94 -22.29
N VAL A 326 -5.21 19.05 -23.28
CA VAL A 326 -5.54 17.63 -23.08
C VAL A 326 -4.29 16.80 -23.28
N VAL A 327 -4.03 15.91 -22.32
CA VAL A 327 -3.08 14.81 -22.43
C VAL A 327 -3.86 13.51 -22.42
N LEU A 328 -3.53 12.58 -23.32
CA LEU A 328 -4.25 11.31 -23.46
C LEU A 328 -3.29 10.13 -23.28
N MET A 329 -3.73 9.08 -22.59
CA MET A 329 -2.91 7.91 -22.38
C MET A 329 -2.53 7.19 -23.68
N ILE A 330 -1.36 6.53 -23.65
CA ILE A 330 -0.98 5.44 -24.51
C ILE A 330 -1.01 4.17 -23.66
N PRO A 331 -1.85 3.17 -23.96
CA PRO A 331 -1.83 1.89 -23.25
C PRO A 331 -0.48 1.19 -23.44
N ASP A 332 0.00 0.51 -22.40
CA ASP A 332 1.15 -0.38 -22.57
C ASP A 332 0.71 -1.63 -23.35
N PRO A 333 1.35 -1.99 -24.46
CA PRO A 333 1.05 -3.24 -25.16
C PRO A 333 1.48 -4.48 -24.38
N GLY A 334 2.37 -4.33 -23.38
CA GLY A 334 2.95 -5.46 -22.65
C GLY A 334 3.89 -6.33 -23.49
N GLU A 335 4.35 -7.44 -22.91
CA GLU A 335 5.36 -8.30 -23.55
C GLU A 335 4.92 -9.77 -23.69
N TYR A 336 3.74 -10.13 -23.16
CA TYR A 336 3.32 -11.52 -23.07
C TYR A 336 2.03 -11.86 -23.82
N LEU A 337 1.37 -10.88 -24.44
CA LEU A 337 0.11 -11.08 -25.13
C LEU A 337 0.33 -11.86 -26.44
N ASN A 338 -0.28 -13.06 -26.54
CA ASN A 338 -0.14 -13.91 -27.73
C ASN A 338 -1.02 -13.44 -28.90
N ASP A 339 -2.17 -12.86 -28.61
CA ASP A 339 -3.12 -12.35 -29.60
C ASP A 339 -3.62 -10.97 -29.16
N PHE A 340 -3.07 -9.94 -29.78
CA PHE A 340 -3.56 -8.57 -29.61
C PHE A 340 -4.78 -8.29 -30.50
N GLY A 341 -4.82 -8.90 -31.67
CA GLY A 341 -5.82 -8.66 -32.72
C GLY A 341 -5.19 -8.35 -34.07
N VAL A 342 -6.05 -8.04 -35.03
CA VAL A 342 -5.62 -7.77 -36.42
C VAL A 342 -5.51 -6.26 -36.65
N VAL A 343 -4.30 -5.78 -36.92
CA VAL A 343 -4.01 -4.39 -37.25
C VAL A 343 -3.54 -4.32 -38.72
N ASN A 344 -4.22 -3.54 -39.55
CA ASN A 344 -3.90 -3.37 -40.97
C ASN A 344 -3.74 -4.69 -41.74
N GLY A 345 -4.57 -5.71 -41.38
CA GLY A 345 -4.55 -7.04 -41.99
C GLY A 345 -3.51 -7.99 -41.45
N GLU A 346 -2.73 -7.62 -40.44
CA GLU A 346 -1.74 -8.48 -39.78
C GLU A 346 -2.15 -8.80 -38.34
N SER A 347 -2.16 -10.09 -37.99
CA SER A 347 -2.36 -10.52 -36.59
C SER A 347 -1.11 -10.23 -35.77
N LEU A 348 -1.25 -9.51 -34.65
CA LEU A 348 -0.14 -9.09 -33.80
C LEU A 348 -0.05 -9.96 -32.53
N SER A 349 1.14 -10.52 -32.30
CA SER A 349 1.53 -11.13 -31.03
C SER A 349 2.70 -10.35 -30.43
N PHE A 350 2.65 -10.06 -29.11
CA PHE A 350 3.70 -9.35 -28.41
C PHE A 350 4.64 -10.29 -27.67
N ASN A 351 4.31 -11.59 -27.66
CA ASN A 351 5.08 -12.61 -26.94
C ASN A 351 6.30 -13.07 -27.75
N ALA A 352 7.49 -12.70 -27.27
CA ALA A 352 8.75 -13.07 -27.91
C ALA A 352 8.95 -14.60 -27.99
N SER A 353 8.42 -15.37 -27.05
CA SER A 353 8.48 -16.83 -27.09
C SER A 353 7.67 -17.44 -28.25
N THR A 354 6.67 -16.71 -28.74
CA THR A 354 5.79 -17.16 -29.84
C THR A 354 6.31 -16.73 -31.20
N VAL A 355 6.76 -15.46 -31.33
CA VAL A 355 7.08 -14.88 -32.65
C VAL A 355 8.54 -14.42 -32.79
N GLY A 356 9.35 -14.55 -31.75
CA GLY A 356 10.72 -14.05 -31.66
C GLY A 356 10.78 -12.57 -31.26
N GLU A 357 11.87 -12.19 -30.61
CA GLU A 357 12.04 -10.85 -29.99
C GLU A 357 11.86 -9.70 -31.00
N ALA A 358 12.52 -9.77 -32.13
CA ALA A 358 12.46 -8.71 -33.14
C ALA A 358 11.03 -8.50 -33.67
N LYS A 359 10.28 -9.58 -33.92
CA LYS A 359 8.90 -9.49 -34.42
C LYS A 359 7.94 -9.04 -33.33
N ALA A 360 8.09 -9.53 -32.10
CA ALA A 360 7.31 -9.10 -30.96
C ALA A 360 7.48 -7.59 -30.72
N PHE A 361 8.70 -7.09 -30.77
CA PHE A 361 9.00 -5.66 -30.67
C PHE A 361 8.35 -4.85 -31.80
N ALA A 362 8.55 -5.24 -33.06
CA ALA A 362 7.94 -4.56 -34.19
C ALA A 362 6.40 -4.57 -34.13
N ASN A 363 5.79 -5.62 -33.60
CA ASN A 363 4.34 -5.70 -33.42
C ASN A 363 3.85 -4.71 -32.34
N ARG A 364 4.57 -4.55 -31.23
CA ARG A 364 4.28 -3.53 -30.21
C ARG A 364 4.34 -2.12 -30.80
N GLU A 365 5.38 -1.84 -31.59
CA GLU A 365 5.50 -0.54 -32.31
C GLU A 365 4.33 -0.27 -33.29
N LYS A 366 3.84 -1.31 -33.99
CA LYS A 366 2.67 -1.21 -34.87
C LYS A 366 1.40 -0.91 -34.08
N ALA A 367 1.19 -1.53 -32.95
CA ALA A 367 0.04 -1.28 -32.08
C ALA A 367 0.03 0.17 -31.57
N ILE A 368 1.18 0.66 -31.10
CA ILE A 368 1.33 2.05 -30.64
C ILE A 368 1.10 3.04 -31.80
N GLN A 369 1.66 2.76 -32.98
CA GLN A 369 1.42 3.62 -34.15
C GLN A 369 -0.07 3.66 -34.52
N TRP A 370 -0.73 2.52 -34.53
CA TRP A 370 -2.17 2.43 -34.76
C TRP A 370 -2.95 3.28 -33.76
N TRP A 371 -2.59 3.22 -32.47
CA TRP A 371 -3.22 4.02 -31.41
C TRP A 371 -3.11 5.52 -31.69
N LEU A 372 -1.90 5.99 -31.98
CA LEU A 372 -1.64 7.41 -32.29
C LEU A 372 -2.40 7.88 -33.54
N ASP A 373 -2.46 7.05 -34.57
CA ASP A 373 -3.22 7.33 -35.80
C ASP A 373 -4.72 7.44 -35.52
N GLN A 374 -5.27 6.53 -34.67
CA GLN A 374 -6.68 6.58 -34.26
C GLN A 374 -6.99 7.81 -33.42
N VAL A 375 -6.14 8.16 -32.45
CA VAL A 375 -6.29 9.39 -31.64
C VAL A 375 -6.32 10.61 -32.56
N LYS A 376 -5.36 10.74 -33.47
CA LYS A 376 -5.27 11.85 -34.42
C LYS A 376 -6.53 11.96 -35.29
N GLN A 377 -6.95 10.85 -35.88
CA GLN A 377 -8.14 10.81 -36.76
C GLN A 377 -9.39 11.24 -36.00
N LYS A 378 -9.61 10.71 -34.76
CA LYS A 378 -10.78 11.04 -33.94
C LYS A 378 -10.74 12.50 -33.46
N TRP A 379 -9.57 13.00 -33.08
CA TRP A 379 -9.37 14.40 -32.69
C TRP A 379 -9.71 15.36 -33.80
N GLU A 380 -9.15 15.15 -35.01
CA GLU A 380 -9.39 15.98 -36.21
C GLU A 380 -10.88 15.95 -36.63
N ALA A 381 -11.53 14.79 -36.55
CA ALA A 381 -12.94 14.62 -36.86
C ALA A 381 -13.88 15.35 -35.89
N ALA A 382 -13.54 15.37 -34.58
CA ALA A 382 -14.38 15.97 -33.53
C ALA A 382 -14.39 17.51 -33.57
N ARG A 383 -13.33 18.17 -34.02
CA ARG A 383 -13.20 19.64 -34.17
C ARG A 383 -13.56 20.41 -32.90
N TYR A 384 -13.04 20.00 -31.77
CA TYR A 384 -13.28 20.66 -30.51
C TYR A 384 -12.90 22.14 -30.53
N SER A 385 -13.82 23.04 -30.17
CA SER A 385 -13.59 24.47 -30.21
C SER A 385 -12.72 24.99 -29.07
N ASN A 386 -12.83 24.37 -27.91
CA ASN A 386 -12.23 24.84 -26.64
C ASN A 386 -11.22 23.86 -26.04
N LEU A 387 -10.69 22.94 -26.87
CA LEU A 387 -9.65 22.01 -26.44
C LEU A 387 -8.40 22.10 -27.34
N GLU A 388 -7.25 21.76 -26.78
CA GLU A 388 -5.97 21.60 -27.46
C GLU A 388 -5.35 20.26 -27.06
N LEU A 389 -5.02 19.37 -28.02
CA LEU A 389 -4.28 18.15 -27.74
C LEU A 389 -2.81 18.52 -27.51
N ALA A 390 -2.38 18.52 -26.27
CA ALA A 390 -1.05 18.99 -25.84
C ALA A 390 -0.02 17.86 -25.83
N GLY A 391 -0.45 16.62 -25.56
CA GLY A 391 0.48 15.52 -25.39
C GLY A 391 -0.15 14.16 -25.25
N MET A 392 0.74 13.17 -25.16
CA MET A 392 0.41 11.78 -24.87
C MET A 392 1.08 11.37 -23.55
N TYR A 393 0.46 10.47 -22.80
CA TYR A 393 0.93 9.96 -21.52
C TYR A 393 1.23 8.47 -21.62
N TRP A 394 2.42 8.05 -21.21
CA TRP A 394 2.75 6.63 -21.10
C TRP A 394 2.14 6.05 -19.82
N LEU A 395 1.25 5.06 -19.97
CA LEU A 395 0.44 4.55 -18.86
C LEU A 395 1.24 3.70 -17.87
N GLU A 396 2.20 2.88 -18.35
CA GLU A 396 2.99 2.03 -17.48
C GLU A 396 3.93 2.86 -16.60
N GLU A 397 3.86 2.64 -15.30
CA GLU A 397 4.54 3.48 -14.31
C GLU A 397 6.03 3.16 -14.13
N GLN A 398 6.56 2.18 -14.87
CA GLN A 398 7.98 1.82 -14.86
C GLN A 398 8.50 1.58 -16.28
N ILE A 399 9.82 1.71 -16.48
CA ILE A 399 10.45 1.26 -17.71
C ILE A 399 10.64 -0.25 -17.61
N SER A 400 10.18 -1.01 -18.61
CA SER A 400 10.35 -2.47 -18.62
C SER A 400 11.80 -2.88 -18.39
N THR A 401 12.02 -3.90 -17.59
CA THR A 401 13.33 -4.48 -17.32
C THR A 401 13.87 -5.33 -18.48
N SER A 402 13.05 -5.59 -19.50
CA SER A 402 13.47 -6.32 -20.70
C SER A 402 14.53 -5.53 -21.46
N ALA A 403 15.31 -6.24 -22.26
CA ALA A 403 16.36 -5.64 -23.09
C ALA A 403 15.81 -4.58 -24.07
N LYS A 404 14.54 -4.68 -24.46
CA LYS A 404 13.86 -3.79 -25.41
C LYS A 404 12.93 -2.76 -24.75
N GLY A 405 12.81 -2.76 -23.42
CA GLY A 405 11.97 -1.80 -22.71
C GLY A 405 12.30 -0.34 -23.04
N PRO A 406 13.54 0.12 -22.86
CA PRO A 406 13.94 1.47 -23.21
C PRO A 406 13.77 1.81 -24.69
N ASP A 407 14.05 0.84 -25.60
CA ASP A 407 13.91 1.04 -27.05
C ASP A 407 12.46 1.31 -27.44
N LEU A 408 11.49 0.63 -26.81
CA LEU A 408 10.06 0.85 -27.08
C LEU A 408 9.64 2.27 -26.70
N LEU A 409 10.09 2.78 -25.57
CA LEU A 409 9.82 4.16 -25.16
C LEU A 409 10.45 5.18 -26.09
N ARG A 410 11.71 4.97 -26.55
CA ARG A 410 12.36 5.85 -27.54
C ARG A 410 11.58 5.87 -28.84
N SER A 411 11.16 4.71 -29.33
CA SER A 411 10.34 4.60 -30.54
C SER A 411 9.00 5.30 -30.37
N THR A 412 8.35 5.12 -29.21
CA THR A 412 7.08 5.78 -28.88
C THR A 412 7.25 7.30 -28.81
N SER A 413 8.28 7.78 -28.12
CA SER A 413 8.61 9.20 -28.03
C SER A 413 8.78 9.83 -29.40
N ALA A 414 9.57 9.20 -30.27
CA ALA A 414 9.77 9.69 -31.65
C ALA A 414 8.43 9.80 -32.42
N LYS A 415 7.52 8.82 -32.25
CA LYS A 415 6.19 8.86 -32.89
C LYS A 415 5.31 9.96 -32.32
N VAL A 416 5.36 10.21 -31.00
CA VAL A 416 4.63 11.30 -30.35
C VAL A 416 5.13 12.66 -30.85
N HIS A 417 6.45 12.86 -30.85
CA HIS A 417 7.08 14.10 -31.33
C HIS A 417 6.83 14.37 -32.83
N ASN A 418 6.79 13.33 -33.68
CA ASN A 418 6.43 13.45 -35.08
C ASN A 418 5.00 13.97 -35.31
N ASN A 419 4.11 13.83 -34.34
CA ASN A 419 2.78 14.42 -34.31
C ASN A 419 2.74 15.84 -33.68
N GLY A 420 3.88 16.42 -33.31
CA GLY A 420 3.98 17.73 -32.66
C GLY A 420 3.50 17.75 -31.21
N LEU A 421 3.39 16.61 -30.58
CA LEU A 421 2.87 16.44 -29.20
C LEU A 421 4.02 16.25 -28.21
N LYS A 422 3.77 16.56 -26.94
CA LYS A 422 4.69 16.29 -25.84
C LYS A 422 4.41 14.91 -25.23
N PHE A 423 5.46 14.30 -24.67
CA PHE A 423 5.39 12.98 -24.07
C PHE A 423 5.51 13.05 -22.55
N PHE A 424 4.44 12.67 -21.83
CA PHE A 424 4.30 12.77 -20.38
C PHE A 424 4.44 11.40 -19.72
N TRP A 425 4.94 11.37 -18.47
CA TRP A 425 5.06 10.16 -17.68
C TRP A 425 4.94 10.44 -16.17
N ILE A 426 4.32 9.52 -15.44
CA ILE A 426 4.13 9.60 -13.98
C ILE A 426 4.62 8.29 -13.36
N PRO A 427 5.95 8.13 -13.14
CA PRO A 427 6.52 6.90 -12.63
C PRO A 427 6.23 6.69 -11.15
N HIS A 428 5.95 5.43 -10.79
CA HIS A 428 5.83 4.99 -9.41
C HIS A 428 7.14 5.24 -8.63
N PHE A 429 7.05 5.46 -7.31
CA PHE A 429 8.22 5.76 -6.48
C PHE A 429 9.31 4.66 -6.49
N LEU A 430 8.94 3.41 -6.78
CA LEU A 430 9.85 2.28 -6.97
C LEU A 430 10.17 2.00 -8.44
N ALA A 431 9.80 2.89 -9.36
CA ALA A 431 9.95 2.64 -10.79
C ALA A 431 11.39 2.39 -11.20
N TYR A 432 11.62 1.24 -11.84
CA TYR A 432 12.90 0.91 -12.42
C TYR A 432 13.26 1.90 -13.51
N LYS A 433 14.49 2.40 -13.48
CA LYS A 433 15.05 3.36 -14.45
C LYS A 433 14.31 4.69 -14.59
N SER A 434 13.56 5.14 -13.57
CA SER A 434 12.85 6.43 -13.61
C SER A 434 13.79 7.62 -13.96
N PHE A 435 15.04 7.56 -13.55
CA PHE A 435 16.06 8.59 -13.85
C PHE A 435 16.45 8.67 -15.35
N MET A 436 16.13 7.66 -16.17
CA MET A 436 16.43 7.62 -17.59
C MET A 436 15.42 8.37 -18.47
N TRP A 437 14.42 9.00 -17.91
CA TRP A 437 13.29 9.57 -18.65
C TRP A 437 13.70 10.46 -19.86
N LYS A 438 14.76 11.24 -19.72
CA LYS A 438 15.27 12.06 -20.83
C LYS A 438 15.87 11.24 -21.96
N ASP A 439 16.54 10.14 -21.64
CA ASP A 439 17.19 9.32 -22.66
C ASP A 439 16.23 8.46 -23.46
N VAL A 440 15.06 8.19 -22.91
CA VAL A 440 13.97 7.54 -23.64
C VAL A 440 13.04 8.56 -24.32
N GLY A 441 13.39 9.87 -24.23
CA GLY A 441 12.74 10.94 -24.99
C GLY A 441 11.44 11.45 -24.39
N ILE A 442 11.17 11.20 -23.09
CA ILE A 442 10.04 11.79 -22.37
C ILE A 442 10.32 13.28 -22.15
N ASP A 443 9.29 14.14 -22.26
CA ASP A 443 9.41 15.60 -22.09
C ASP A 443 9.10 16.05 -20.66
N ALA A 444 8.06 15.45 -20.04
CA ALA A 444 7.57 15.87 -18.74
C ALA A 444 7.28 14.71 -17.80
N VAL A 445 7.81 14.79 -16.58
CA VAL A 445 7.70 13.72 -15.57
C VAL A 445 7.25 14.26 -14.23
N ASN A 446 6.24 13.59 -13.64
CA ASN A 446 5.83 13.78 -12.25
C ASN A 446 6.07 12.48 -11.46
N PHE A 447 7.06 12.48 -10.59
CA PHE A 447 7.41 11.34 -9.76
C PHE A 447 6.38 11.15 -8.65
N GLN A 448 5.81 9.94 -8.50
CA GLN A 448 4.83 9.62 -7.46
C GLN A 448 5.54 9.42 -6.12
N PRO A 449 5.16 10.13 -5.05
CA PRO A 449 5.64 9.85 -3.71
C PRO A 449 5.04 8.59 -3.07
N ASN A 450 3.82 8.20 -3.48
CA ASN A 450 3.00 7.10 -2.92
C ASN A 450 2.72 7.23 -1.39
N TYR A 451 2.87 8.44 -0.84
CA TYR A 451 2.68 8.72 0.57
C TYR A 451 1.23 8.61 1.03
N PHE A 452 0.28 8.89 0.13
CA PHE A 452 -1.14 8.83 0.46
C PHE A 452 -1.62 7.39 0.71
N PHE A 453 -1.04 6.40 0.05
CA PHE A 453 -1.51 5.02 0.02
C PHE A 453 -0.78 4.12 1.02
N GLU A 454 0.46 4.42 1.33
CA GLU A 454 1.32 3.59 2.15
C GLU A 454 1.47 4.15 3.58
N GLU A 455 1.72 3.27 4.56
CA GLU A 455 2.05 3.68 5.92
C GLU A 455 3.53 4.10 6.00
N MET A 456 3.81 5.32 5.57
CA MET A 456 5.15 5.91 5.53
C MET A 456 5.25 7.16 6.41
N GLY A 457 6.47 7.58 6.73
CA GLY A 457 6.70 8.86 7.41
C GLY A 457 6.65 10.05 6.46
N TYR A 458 6.44 11.23 7.03
CA TYR A 458 6.37 12.50 6.31
C TYR A 458 7.64 12.82 5.49
N ASP A 459 8.81 12.37 5.95
CA ASP A 459 10.09 12.44 5.26
C ASP A 459 10.08 11.80 3.86
N ARG A 460 9.12 10.93 3.56
CA ARG A 460 8.92 10.38 2.22
C ARG A 460 8.62 11.46 1.19
N LEU A 461 7.89 12.51 1.55
CA LEU A 461 7.60 13.64 0.67
C LEU A 461 8.86 14.49 0.39
N GLU A 462 9.72 14.67 1.39
CA GLU A 462 11.02 15.32 1.21
C GLU A 462 11.93 14.51 0.29
N ASP A 463 12.01 13.19 0.49
CA ASP A 463 12.81 12.28 -0.36
C ASP A 463 12.32 12.29 -1.81
N ALA A 464 11.00 12.25 -2.03
CA ALA A 464 10.44 12.33 -3.36
C ALA A 464 10.75 13.67 -4.06
N ALA A 465 10.66 14.79 -3.32
CA ALA A 465 11.02 16.11 -3.83
C ALA A 465 12.51 16.22 -4.18
N ASN A 466 13.38 15.67 -3.32
CA ASN A 466 14.82 15.66 -3.55
C ASN A 466 15.19 14.79 -4.77
N THR A 467 14.53 13.64 -4.94
CA THR A 467 14.68 12.76 -6.10
C THR A 467 14.23 13.49 -7.37
N ALA A 468 13.05 14.12 -7.33
CA ALA A 468 12.53 14.87 -8.48
C ALA A 468 13.47 16.00 -8.88
N LYS A 469 13.94 16.83 -7.94
CA LYS A 469 14.88 17.92 -8.21
C LYS A 469 16.18 17.43 -8.81
N ARG A 470 16.72 16.33 -8.29
CA ARG A 470 18.01 15.77 -8.73
C ARG A 470 17.97 15.30 -10.16
N TYR A 471 16.89 14.66 -10.57
CA TYR A 471 16.73 14.16 -11.92
C TYR A 471 15.98 15.11 -12.87
N GLY A 472 15.64 16.33 -12.41
CA GLY A 472 14.91 17.33 -13.21
C GLY A 472 13.48 16.89 -13.53
N MET A 473 12.87 16.13 -12.66
CA MET A 473 11.46 15.74 -12.66
C MET A 473 10.65 16.74 -11.80
N SER A 474 9.34 16.55 -11.71
CA SER A 474 8.50 17.17 -10.71
C SER A 474 7.75 16.10 -9.92
N ASN A 475 6.81 16.47 -9.03
CA ASN A 475 6.07 15.51 -8.23
C ASN A 475 4.57 15.53 -8.55
N GLU A 476 3.95 14.38 -8.36
CA GLU A 476 2.50 14.23 -8.28
C GLU A 476 2.02 14.49 -6.85
N LEU A 477 0.85 15.12 -6.72
CA LEU A 477 0.09 15.18 -5.47
C LEU A 477 -1.00 14.10 -5.53
N GLU A 478 -1.03 13.23 -4.53
CA GLU A 478 -1.92 12.08 -4.51
C GLU A 478 -2.94 12.19 -3.38
N PHE A 479 -4.23 12.06 -3.71
CA PHE A 479 -5.33 12.05 -2.76
C PHE A 479 -6.57 11.39 -3.37
N ASP A 480 -7.53 10.97 -2.54
CA ASP A 480 -8.82 10.46 -2.99
C ASP A 480 -9.94 10.75 -1.96
N ASP A 481 -11.15 10.23 -2.23
CA ASP A 481 -12.33 10.47 -1.39
C ASP A 481 -12.22 10.00 0.06
N ARG A 482 -11.22 9.15 0.40
CA ARG A 482 -10.96 8.76 1.80
C ARG A 482 -10.64 9.95 2.68
N MET A 483 -10.06 11.02 2.13
CA MET A 483 -9.79 12.26 2.90
C MET A 483 -11.05 12.95 3.44
N LEU A 484 -12.23 12.62 2.90
CA LEU A 484 -13.53 13.19 3.34
C LEU A 484 -14.05 12.52 4.62
N THR A 485 -13.68 11.27 4.84
CA THR A 485 -14.26 10.40 5.88
C THR A 485 -13.24 9.86 6.87
N ASP A 486 -11.97 9.75 6.48
CA ASP A 486 -10.89 9.21 7.31
C ASP A 486 -9.84 10.30 7.62
N SER A 487 -9.58 10.48 8.91
CA SER A 487 -8.65 11.47 9.41
C SER A 487 -7.21 11.27 8.96
N VAL A 488 -6.78 10.01 8.81
CA VAL A 488 -5.41 9.68 8.37
C VAL A 488 -5.18 10.15 6.94
N PHE A 489 -6.11 9.86 6.04
CA PHE A 489 -6.02 10.28 4.64
C PHE A 489 -6.19 11.80 4.49
N ARG A 490 -7.02 12.42 5.35
CA ARG A 490 -7.14 13.87 5.40
C ARG A 490 -5.82 14.55 5.79
N ASP A 491 -5.17 14.06 6.84
CA ASP A 491 -3.89 14.59 7.30
C ASP A 491 -2.81 14.38 6.23
N ARG A 492 -2.78 13.23 5.54
CA ARG A 492 -1.88 12.97 4.41
C ARG A 492 -2.07 13.95 3.25
N TYR A 493 -3.32 14.28 2.91
CA TYR A 493 -3.61 15.31 1.90
C TYR A 493 -3.02 16.67 2.28
N ILE A 494 -3.19 17.07 3.55
CA ILE A 494 -2.64 18.35 4.06
C ILE A 494 -1.11 18.30 4.07
N ASP A 495 -0.52 17.15 4.38
CA ASP A 495 0.92 16.95 4.35
C ASP A 495 1.50 17.12 2.94
N TYR A 496 0.78 16.69 1.88
CA TYR A 496 1.17 17.00 0.50
C TYR A 496 1.22 18.51 0.24
N LEU A 497 0.19 19.25 0.64
CA LEU A 497 0.16 20.70 0.45
C LEU A 497 1.27 21.39 1.25
N ASN A 498 1.48 20.99 2.51
CA ASN A 498 2.53 21.51 3.38
C ASN A 498 3.92 21.23 2.80
N SER A 499 4.19 20.00 2.40
CA SER A 499 5.45 19.60 1.75
C SER A 499 5.69 20.39 0.46
N GLY A 500 4.64 20.64 -0.33
CA GLY A 500 4.76 21.47 -1.54
C GLY A 500 5.23 22.89 -1.25
N VAL A 501 4.84 23.47 -0.10
CA VAL A 501 5.37 24.78 0.37
C VAL A 501 6.83 24.65 0.82
N GLU A 502 7.12 23.63 1.64
CA GLU A 502 8.46 23.43 2.25
C GLU A 502 9.54 23.12 1.21
N THR A 503 9.19 22.31 0.23
CA THR A 503 10.13 21.89 -0.83
C THR A 503 10.24 22.87 -1.99
N GLY A 504 9.34 23.88 -2.08
CA GLY A 504 9.24 24.81 -3.20
C GLY A 504 8.45 24.29 -4.39
N LEU A 505 7.89 23.06 -4.34
CA LEU A 505 7.09 22.46 -5.41
C LEU A 505 5.91 23.35 -5.82
N MET A 506 5.23 23.93 -4.81
CA MET A 506 4.08 24.81 -5.05
C MET A 506 4.42 25.96 -5.99
N GLN A 507 5.59 26.59 -5.83
CA GLN A 507 5.98 27.76 -6.59
C GLN A 507 6.69 27.44 -7.91
N GLU A 508 7.49 26.37 -7.94
CA GLU A 508 8.45 26.14 -9.02
C GLU A 508 8.06 25.02 -9.97
N GLY A 509 7.46 23.97 -9.45
CA GLY A 509 7.29 22.72 -10.19
C GLY A 509 6.05 22.70 -11.10
N PHE A 510 6.15 21.96 -12.20
CA PHE A 510 5.00 21.41 -12.93
C PHE A 510 4.34 20.32 -12.05
N LYS A 511 3.04 20.35 -11.84
CA LYS A 511 2.36 19.45 -10.89
C LYS A 511 1.31 18.59 -11.59
N ALA A 512 1.29 17.29 -11.28
CA ALA A 512 0.18 16.42 -11.58
C ALA A 512 -0.64 16.14 -10.30
N TYR A 513 -1.93 15.83 -10.46
CA TYR A 513 -2.85 15.62 -9.35
C TYR A 513 -3.64 14.33 -9.55
N TYR A 514 -3.25 13.27 -8.82
CA TYR A 514 -4.07 12.10 -8.65
C TYR A 514 -5.17 12.39 -7.64
N GLN A 515 -6.43 12.22 -8.01
CA GLN A 515 -7.58 12.53 -7.16
C GLN A 515 -8.56 11.35 -6.98
N GLY A 516 -8.11 10.14 -7.25
CA GLY A 516 -9.04 9.04 -7.44
C GLY A 516 -10.02 9.37 -8.57
N ASN A 517 -11.31 9.10 -8.36
CA ASN A 517 -12.32 9.41 -9.39
C ASN A 517 -13.06 10.72 -9.15
N ASN A 518 -13.18 11.21 -7.91
CA ASN A 518 -14.11 12.30 -7.62
C ASN A 518 -13.70 13.26 -6.51
N ALA A 519 -12.53 13.15 -5.92
CA ALA A 519 -12.20 13.90 -4.71
C ALA A 519 -12.30 15.43 -4.88
N VAL A 520 -11.88 15.96 -6.03
CA VAL A 520 -12.02 17.39 -6.34
C VAL A 520 -13.50 17.80 -6.44
N TYR A 521 -14.30 17.04 -7.17
CA TYR A 521 -15.73 17.31 -7.30
C TYR A 521 -16.43 17.22 -5.94
N ASN A 522 -16.22 16.13 -5.18
CA ASN A 522 -16.90 15.89 -3.91
C ASN A 522 -16.55 16.93 -2.83
N THR A 523 -15.30 17.41 -2.81
CA THR A 523 -14.91 18.54 -1.95
C THR A 523 -15.53 19.86 -2.40
N ALA A 524 -15.57 20.13 -3.71
CA ALA A 524 -16.15 21.36 -4.27
C ALA A 524 -17.63 21.53 -3.98
N VAL A 525 -18.42 20.43 -4.03
CA VAL A 525 -19.87 20.46 -3.80
C VAL A 525 -20.28 20.15 -2.36
N SER A 526 -19.31 19.90 -1.47
CA SER A 526 -19.61 19.52 -0.10
C SER A 526 -20.32 20.62 0.68
N ALA A 527 -21.46 20.28 1.28
CA ALA A 527 -22.15 21.13 2.25
C ALA A 527 -21.45 21.17 3.62
N ASP A 528 -20.54 20.23 3.88
CA ASP A 528 -19.73 20.17 5.10
C ASP A 528 -18.55 21.15 4.98
N PRO A 529 -18.50 22.22 5.81
CA PRO A 529 -17.42 23.20 5.72
C PRO A 529 -16.02 22.59 5.92
N THR A 530 -15.91 21.53 6.73
CA THR A 530 -14.63 20.85 6.96
C THR A 530 -14.14 20.09 5.73
N ASN A 531 -15.01 19.64 4.86
CA ASN A 531 -14.66 19.02 3.59
C ASN A 531 -14.48 20.06 2.49
N ARG A 532 -15.34 21.08 2.46
CA ARG A 532 -15.24 22.15 1.48
C ARG A 532 -13.90 22.90 1.56
N VAL A 533 -13.39 23.16 2.74
CA VAL A 533 -12.12 23.87 2.94
C VAL A 533 -10.92 23.17 2.28
N LEU A 534 -10.99 21.83 2.07
CA LEU A 534 -9.94 21.09 1.36
C LEU A 534 -9.83 21.55 -0.11
N TYR A 535 -10.98 21.80 -0.74
CA TYR A 535 -11.02 22.36 -2.10
C TYR A 535 -10.50 23.80 -2.15
N ASP A 536 -10.82 24.60 -1.14
CA ASP A 536 -10.34 25.99 -1.04
C ASP A 536 -8.82 26.01 -0.87
N TRP A 537 -8.23 25.08 -0.09
CA TRP A 537 -6.79 24.94 0.04
C TRP A 537 -6.11 24.42 -1.23
N LEU A 538 -6.73 23.47 -1.96
CA LEU A 538 -6.24 23.06 -3.27
C LEU A 538 -6.15 24.27 -4.23
N TYR A 539 -7.21 25.08 -4.27
CA TYR A 539 -7.21 26.30 -5.07
C TYR A 539 -6.09 27.27 -4.66
N GLN A 540 -5.92 27.52 -3.35
CA GLN A 540 -4.84 28.35 -2.85
C GLN A 540 -3.46 27.79 -3.23
N PHE A 541 -3.29 26.47 -3.19
CA PHE A 541 -2.07 25.79 -3.58
C PHE A 541 -1.79 25.96 -5.08
N VAL A 542 -2.79 25.78 -5.91
CA VAL A 542 -2.70 26.01 -7.37
C VAL A 542 -2.33 27.47 -7.67
N LYS A 543 -2.85 28.43 -6.90
CA LYS A 543 -2.52 29.85 -7.04
C LYS A 543 -1.19 30.26 -6.35
N GLY A 544 -0.50 29.33 -5.72
CA GLY A 544 0.75 29.65 -4.99
C GLY A 544 0.55 30.49 -3.72
N THR A 545 -0.66 30.54 -3.20
CA THR A 545 -1.04 31.36 -2.02
C THR A 545 -1.34 30.54 -0.78
N TYR A 546 -1.31 29.20 -0.88
CA TYR A 546 -1.50 28.33 0.26
C TYR A 546 -0.41 28.55 1.30
N VAL A 547 -0.83 28.74 2.55
CA VAL A 547 0.07 28.88 3.70
C VAL A 547 0.12 27.55 4.42
N LYS A 548 1.35 27.10 4.74
CA LYS A 548 1.57 25.86 5.48
C LYS A 548 0.67 25.77 6.71
N ASN A 549 -0.12 24.72 6.77
CA ASN A 549 -0.97 24.48 7.92
C ASN A 549 -0.16 23.92 9.09
N THR A 550 0.00 24.73 10.14
CA THR A 550 0.71 24.37 11.37
C THR A 550 -0.22 24.12 12.54
N ALA A 551 -1.53 23.99 12.28
CA ALA A 551 -2.53 23.77 13.31
C ALA A 551 -2.19 22.53 14.15
N VAL A 552 -2.36 22.64 15.47
CA VAL A 552 -2.21 21.52 16.40
C VAL A 552 -3.43 20.63 16.28
N ALA A 553 -3.23 19.31 16.35
CA ALA A 553 -4.31 18.35 16.31
C ALA A 553 -5.32 18.64 17.45
N PRO A 554 -6.63 18.65 17.16
CA PRO A 554 -7.65 18.96 18.16
C PRO A 554 -7.70 17.87 19.23
N GLU A 555 -8.22 18.20 20.40
CA GLU A 555 -8.44 17.28 21.49
C GLU A 555 -9.94 17.09 21.73
N ALA A 556 -10.31 15.98 22.36
CA ALA A 556 -11.66 15.77 22.89
C ALA A 556 -11.58 15.17 24.30
N GLU A 557 -12.40 15.69 25.19
CA GLU A 557 -12.70 15.04 26.45
C GLU A 557 -13.87 14.10 26.21
N VAL A 558 -13.65 12.79 26.34
CA VAL A 558 -14.68 11.76 26.16
C VAL A 558 -15.17 11.30 27.54
N GLN A 559 -16.48 11.20 27.67
CA GLN A 559 -17.17 10.84 28.91
C GLN A 559 -18.04 9.59 28.67
N MET A 560 -18.04 8.69 29.64
CA MET A 560 -19.00 7.60 29.75
C MET A 560 -19.90 7.86 30.96
N ASN A 561 -21.21 7.91 30.77
CA ASN A 561 -22.20 8.24 31.81
C ASN A 561 -21.84 9.52 32.60
N GLY A 562 -21.35 10.56 31.90
CA GLY A 562 -20.98 11.85 32.48
C GLY A 562 -19.61 11.90 33.20
N LYS A 563 -18.88 10.80 33.23
CA LYS A 563 -17.52 10.73 33.81
C LYS A 563 -16.48 10.64 32.70
N THR A 564 -15.46 11.49 32.76
CA THR A 564 -14.32 11.45 31.81
C THR A 564 -13.61 10.10 31.88
N ILE A 565 -13.35 9.50 30.72
CA ILE A 565 -12.72 8.18 30.61
C ILE A 565 -11.30 8.29 30.09
N GLN A 566 -10.48 7.29 30.48
CA GLN A 566 -9.12 7.06 29.97
C GLN A 566 -9.17 6.04 28.83
N ASN A 567 -8.02 5.74 28.20
CA ASN A 567 -7.89 4.82 27.06
C ASN A 567 -8.52 3.43 27.28
N LYS A 568 -8.60 2.97 28.52
CA LYS A 568 -9.29 1.74 28.89
C LYS A 568 -10.23 2.01 30.05
N VAL A 569 -11.46 1.52 29.94
CA VAL A 569 -12.49 1.66 31.00
C VAL A 569 -13.29 0.38 31.17
N LEU A 570 -13.63 0.06 32.40
CA LEU A 570 -14.55 -1.04 32.74
C LEU A 570 -15.99 -0.53 32.70
N ALA A 571 -16.88 -1.27 32.06
CA ALA A 571 -18.32 -1.01 32.04
C ALA A 571 -19.06 -2.24 32.57
N PRO A 572 -19.78 -2.17 33.71
CA PRO A 572 -20.57 -3.29 34.18
C PRO A 572 -21.75 -3.52 33.21
N ASP A 573 -22.06 -4.78 32.95
CA ASP A 573 -23.16 -5.17 32.05
C ASP A 573 -24.56 -4.98 32.65
N THR A 574 -24.65 -4.63 33.91
CA THR A 574 -25.90 -4.37 34.63
C THR A 574 -26.50 -2.98 34.37
N GLU A 575 -25.68 -2.04 33.92
CA GLU A 575 -26.08 -0.66 33.70
C GLU A 575 -25.95 -0.26 32.22
N PRO A 576 -26.88 0.55 31.67
CA PRO A 576 -26.73 1.10 30.35
C PRO A 576 -25.56 2.10 30.31
N VAL A 577 -24.87 2.15 29.17
CA VAL A 577 -23.79 3.10 28.93
C VAL A 577 -24.16 4.08 27.84
N GLN A 578 -23.69 5.32 27.98
CA GLN A 578 -23.75 6.34 26.93
C GLN A 578 -22.42 7.11 26.92
N PHE A 579 -21.98 7.47 25.71
CA PHE A 579 -20.78 8.28 25.53
C PHE A 579 -21.14 9.68 25.07
N ALA A 580 -20.38 10.65 25.54
CA ALA A 580 -20.44 12.04 25.12
C ALA A 580 -19.00 12.57 24.99
N TRP A 581 -18.82 13.64 24.23
CA TRP A 581 -17.54 14.29 24.05
C TRP A 581 -17.64 15.80 23.99
N LYS A 582 -16.59 16.46 24.46
CA LYS A 582 -16.41 17.91 24.37
C LYS A 582 -15.14 18.18 23.57
N PRO A 583 -15.24 18.55 22.28
CA PRO A 583 -14.06 18.86 21.50
C PRO A 583 -13.40 20.14 22.03
N LYS A 584 -12.07 20.14 22.03
CA LYS A 584 -11.23 21.31 22.29
C LYS A 584 -10.57 21.69 20.98
N ASN A 585 -11.03 22.77 20.38
CA ASN A 585 -10.41 23.34 19.19
C ASN A 585 -9.34 24.36 19.62
N ASN A 586 -8.09 24.10 19.27
CA ASN A 586 -6.95 24.92 19.65
C ASN A 586 -6.43 25.81 18.50
N ASP A 587 -7.06 25.73 17.29
CA ASP A 587 -6.61 26.46 16.11
C ASP A 587 -7.33 27.78 15.84
N GLY A 588 -8.35 28.08 16.63
CA GLY A 588 -9.12 29.34 16.52
C GLY A 588 -10.05 29.43 15.31
N SER A 589 -10.12 28.38 14.45
CA SER A 589 -10.95 28.40 13.24
C SER A 589 -12.44 28.32 13.50
N GLY A 590 -12.84 27.78 14.66
CA GLY A 590 -14.23 27.47 14.98
C GLY A 590 -14.84 26.30 14.19
N LEU A 591 -14.09 25.74 13.23
CA LEU A 591 -14.54 24.60 12.43
C LEU A 591 -14.13 23.29 13.10
N THR A 592 -15.07 22.64 13.78
CA THR A 592 -14.85 21.36 14.44
C THR A 592 -15.98 20.40 14.13
N LYS A 593 -15.64 19.22 13.65
CA LYS A 593 -16.56 18.09 13.44
C LYS A 593 -16.11 16.92 14.29
N VAL A 594 -17.05 16.25 14.92
CA VAL A 594 -16.77 15.03 15.68
C VAL A 594 -17.62 13.90 15.15
N THR A 595 -16.99 12.79 14.82
CA THR A 595 -17.65 11.54 14.47
C THR A 595 -17.19 10.45 15.42
N ALA A 596 -18.02 9.43 15.62
CA ALA A 596 -17.61 8.27 16.42
C ALA A 596 -18.16 6.98 15.86
N THR A 597 -17.43 5.89 16.13
CA THR A 597 -17.89 4.51 15.89
C THR A 597 -17.76 3.71 17.17
N PHE A 598 -18.70 2.80 17.39
CA PHE A 598 -18.64 1.78 18.43
C PHE A 598 -18.67 0.41 17.75
N ASP A 599 -17.62 -0.40 17.95
CA ASP A 599 -17.41 -1.68 17.24
C ASP A 599 -17.57 -1.53 15.73
N GLY A 600 -16.92 -0.51 15.15
CA GLY A 600 -16.94 -0.19 13.72
C GLY A 600 -18.26 0.40 13.19
N LYS A 601 -19.33 0.49 14.01
CA LYS A 601 -20.63 1.06 13.61
C LYS A 601 -20.75 2.52 14.02
N PRO A 602 -21.35 3.39 13.20
CA PRO A 602 -21.56 4.79 13.57
C PRO A 602 -22.26 4.94 14.92
N TYR A 603 -21.74 5.83 15.77
CA TYR A 603 -22.28 6.12 17.10
C TYR A 603 -22.55 7.61 17.25
N THR A 604 -23.73 7.96 17.71
CA THR A 604 -24.13 9.35 18.03
C THR A 604 -24.01 9.62 19.52
N ALA A 605 -23.42 10.76 19.90
CA ALA A 605 -23.26 11.15 21.30
C ALA A 605 -24.59 11.12 22.04
N GLY A 606 -24.59 10.56 23.26
CA GLY A 606 -25.77 10.41 24.09
C GLY A 606 -26.66 9.20 23.74
N THR A 607 -26.34 8.42 22.72
CA THR A 607 -27.06 7.16 22.46
C THR A 607 -26.82 6.18 23.62
N VAL A 608 -27.92 5.72 24.21
CA VAL A 608 -27.89 4.76 25.31
C VAL A 608 -27.74 3.34 24.75
N MET A 609 -26.78 2.60 25.27
CA MET A 609 -26.52 1.19 24.90
C MET A 609 -26.67 0.28 26.11
N ASN A 610 -27.23 -0.90 25.88
CA ASN A 610 -27.26 -1.97 26.88
C ASN A 610 -26.17 -3.00 26.55
N LEU A 611 -25.27 -3.23 27.48
CA LEU A 611 -24.17 -4.17 27.37
C LEU A 611 -24.50 -5.55 27.95
N ALA A 612 -25.69 -5.76 28.52
CA ALA A 612 -26.11 -7.06 29.02
C ALA A 612 -25.99 -8.14 27.91
N GLY A 613 -25.20 -9.19 28.16
CA GLY A 613 -24.91 -10.23 27.18
C GLY A 613 -23.95 -9.82 26.05
N LYS A 614 -23.33 -8.67 26.12
CA LYS A 614 -22.29 -8.18 25.21
C LYS A 614 -21.00 -7.97 25.99
N LEU A 615 -20.47 -9.06 26.55
CA LEU A 615 -19.30 -9.02 27.40
C LEU A 615 -18.00 -9.12 26.60
N GLY A 616 -16.92 -8.59 27.18
CA GLY A 616 -15.60 -8.55 26.58
C GLY A 616 -15.19 -7.16 26.13
N LYS A 617 -14.20 -7.08 25.26
CA LYS A 617 -13.65 -5.82 24.75
C LYS A 617 -14.54 -5.25 23.66
N HIS A 618 -14.81 -3.95 23.77
CA HIS A 618 -15.47 -3.14 22.74
C HIS A 618 -14.57 -1.95 22.40
N GLU A 619 -14.68 -1.43 21.20
CA GLU A 619 -13.89 -0.30 20.75
C GLU A 619 -14.78 0.92 20.48
N LEU A 620 -14.53 2.04 21.18
CA LEU A 620 -15.08 3.34 20.86
C LEU A 620 -13.98 4.17 20.18
N ILE A 621 -14.18 4.55 18.92
CA ILE A 621 -13.30 5.47 18.21
C ILE A 621 -13.99 6.80 18.06
N VAL A 622 -13.35 7.86 18.57
CA VAL A 622 -13.80 9.25 18.43
C VAL A 622 -12.83 9.98 17.51
N THR A 623 -13.32 10.48 16.38
CA THR A 623 -12.55 11.26 15.41
C THR A 623 -12.95 12.72 15.51
N VAL A 624 -12.00 13.59 15.85
CA VAL A 624 -12.19 15.04 15.91
C VAL A 624 -11.46 15.66 14.72
N ILE A 625 -12.20 16.39 13.90
CA ILE A 625 -11.68 17.10 12.72
C ILE A 625 -11.82 18.60 13.02
N ALA A 626 -10.70 19.31 13.01
CA ALA A 626 -10.67 20.76 13.05
C ALA A 626 -10.03 21.26 11.74
N ALA A 627 -10.04 22.58 11.53
CA ALA A 627 -9.46 23.13 10.31
C ALA A 627 -8.01 22.68 10.14
N GLY A 628 -7.77 21.78 9.20
CA GLY A 628 -6.45 21.37 8.78
C GLY A 628 -5.77 20.30 9.62
N LYS A 629 -6.34 19.84 10.71
CA LYS A 629 -5.82 18.71 11.48
C LYS A 629 -6.97 17.89 12.03
N SER A 630 -6.75 16.60 12.13
CA SER A 630 -7.68 15.67 12.74
C SER A 630 -6.98 14.83 13.80
N ARG A 631 -7.76 14.27 14.71
CA ARG A 631 -7.28 13.35 15.73
C ARG A 631 -8.25 12.20 15.90
N LYS A 632 -7.74 11.00 15.78
CA LYS A 632 -8.45 9.76 16.08
C LYS A 632 -8.05 9.30 17.48
N ILE A 633 -9.02 9.08 18.35
CA ILE A 633 -8.83 8.66 19.74
C ILE A 633 -9.57 7.35 19.92
N THR A 634 -8.86 6.30 20.30
CA THR A 634 -9.43 4.96 20.53
C THR A 634 -9.51 4.67 22.02
N TYR A 635 -10.68 4.21 22.45
CA TYR A 635 -10.96 3.77 23.81
C TYR A 635 -11.36 2.30 23.79
N VAL A 636 -10.77 1.51 24.67
CA VAL A 636 -11.18 0.12 24.91
C VAL A 636 -12.17 0.12 26.07
N ILE A 637 -13.40 -0.27 25.77
CA ILE A 637 -14.47 -0.43 26.76
C ILE A 637 -14.58 -1.92 27.10
N GLU A 638 -14.18 -2.32 28.28
CA GLU A 638 -14.28 -3.70 28.71
C GLU A 638 -15.60 -3.92 29.46
N ALA A 639 -16.59 -4.46 28.73
CA ALA A 639 -17.85 -4.89 29.33
C ALA A 639 -17.61 -6.11 30.18
N SER A 640 -17.84 -6.00 31.48
CA SER A 640 -17.53 -7.02 32.46
C SER A 640 -18.77 -7.41 33.25
N THR A 641 -18.76 -8.65 33.74
CA THR A 641 -19.76 -9.17 34.69
C THR A 641 -19.09 -9.85 35.86
N SER A 642 -19.88 -10.20 36.85
CA SER A 642 -19.51 -10.99 38.01
C SER A 642 -20.69 -11.85 38.45
N ALA A 643 -20.51 -12.78 39.34
CA ALA A 643 -21.63 -13.54 39.90
C ALA A 643 -22.70 -12.62 40.53
N ALA A 644 -22.26 -11.55 41.19
CA ALA A 644 -23.18 -10.55 41.74
C ALA A 644 -23.94 -9.78 40.66
N ALA A 645 -23.26 -9.39 39.56
CA ALA A 645 -23.88 -8.72 38.42
C ALA A 645 -24.87 -9.65 37.70
N MET A 646 -24.49 -10.90 37.44
CA MET A 646 -25.40 -11.90 36.87
C MET A 646 -26.63 -12.15 37.77
N LYS A 647 -26.47 -12.11 39.10
CA LYS A 647 -27.61 -12.18 40.04
C LYS A 647 -28.55 -11.00 39.83
N GLN A 648 -28.04 -9.78 39.76
CA GLN A 648 -28.87 -8.57 39.47
C GLN A 648 -29.60 -8.69 38.14
N LEU A 649 -28.95 -9.22 37.10
CA LEU A 649 -29.61 -9.48 35.82
C LEU A 649 -30.71 -10.54 35.96
N ALA A 650 -30.47 -11.64 36.68
CA ALA A 650 -31.45 -12.69 36.90
C ALA A 650 -32.66 -12.19 37.71
N ASP A 651 -32.42 -11.39 38.78
CA ASP A 651 -33.46 -10.74 39.53
C ASP A 651 -34.34 -9.81 38.66
N ARG A 652 -33.71 -9.02 37.79
CA ARG A 652 -34.42 -8.18 36.85
C ARG A 652 -35.22 -8.99 35.85
N PHE A 653 -34.65 -10.01 35.23
CA PHE A 653 -35.34 -10.87 34.25
C PHE A 653 -36.51 -11.64 34.91
N ALA A 654 -36.41 -12.01 36.18
CA ALA A 654 -37.52 -12.59 36.91
C ALA A 654 -38.63 -11.54 37.17
N ALA A 655 -38.29 -10.32 37.53
CA ALA A 655 -39.25 -9.24 37.75
C ALA A 655 -39.95 -8.83 36.46
N GLU A 656 -39.26 -8.87 35.34
CA GLU A 656 -39.78 -8.58 33.99
C GLU A 656 -40.48 -9.78 33.32
N ASN A 657 -40.67 -10.88 34.06
CA ASN A 657 -41.26 -12.15 33.57
C ASN A 657 -40.53 -12.75 32.36
N GLN A 658 -39.26 -12.46 32.22
CA GLN A 658 -38.40 -13.09 31.19
C GLN A 658 -37.88 -14.47 31.65
N ILE A 659 -37.84 -14.73 32.97
CA ILE A 659 -37.78 -16.06 33.54
C ILE A 659 -39.21 -16.36 33.99
N THR A 660 -39.94 -17.14 33.20
CA THR A 660 -41.41 -17.29 33.30
C THR A 660 -41.84 -18.24 34.47
N ASN A 661 -40.92 -19.08 34.98
CA ASN A 661 -41.22 -20.02 36.06
C ASN A 661 -40.54 -19.52 37.34
N ALA A 662 -41.36 -19.29 38.40
CA ALA A 662 -40.89 -18.77 39.67
C ALA A 662 -39.93 -19.74 40.44
N LYS A 663 -40.09 -21.07 40.29
CA LYS A 663 -39.17 -22.04 40.90
C LYS A 663 -37.81 -22.02 40.18
N ALA A 664 -37.83 -21.95 38.81
CA ALA A 664 -36.60 -21.83 38.02
C ALA A 664 -35.85 -20.53 38.33
N ALA A 665 -36.57 -19.38 38.41
CA ALA A 665 -35.96 -18.10 38.80
C ALA A 665 -35.26 -18.20 40.18
N ARG A 666 -35.95 -18.69 41.20
CA ARG A 666 -35.35 -18.85 42.53
C ARG A 666 -34.13 -19.76 42.55
N ALA A 667 -34.17 -20.86 41.75
CA ALA A 667 -33.03 -21.80 41.67
C ALA A 667 -31.82 -21.11 41.01
N LEU A 668 -31.97 -20.42 39.90
CA LEU A 668 -30.91 -19.68 39.23
C LEU A 668 -30.33 -18.58 40.10
N ILE A 669 -31.18 -17.77 40.78
CA ILE A 669 -30.76 -16.69 41.65
C ILE A 669 -29.99 -17.23 42.86
N LYS A 670 -30.43 -18.35 43.46
CA LYS A 670 -29.74 -19.01 44.56
C LYS A 670 -28.36 -19.54 44.18
N ASP A 671 -28.22 -20.14 42.99
CA ASP A 671 -26.91 -20.56 42.49
C ASP A 671 -25.96 -19.35 42.34
N LEU A 672 -26.44 -18.26 41.76
CA LEU A 672 -25.64 -17.04 41.60
C LEU A 672 -25.26 -16.39 42.92
N GLU A 673 -26.16 -16.42 43.93
CA GLU A 673 -25.88 -15.95 45.30
C GLU A 673 -24.76 -16.77 45.95
N MET A 674 -24.80 -18.08 45.84
CA MET A 674 -23.74 -18.97 46.32
C MET A 674 -22.41 -18.66 45.60
N MET A 675 -22.45 -18.43 44.30
CA MET A 675 -21.27 -18.09 43.49
C MET A 675 -20.65 -16.75 43.90
N THR A 676 -21.45 -15.74 44.30
CA THR A 676 -20.96 -14.45 44.78
C THR A 676 -20.04 -14.60 46.03
N HIS A 677 -20.30 -15.56 46.88
CA HIS A 677 -19.44 -15.84 48.06
C HIS A 677 -18.15 -16.60 47.68
N LEU A 678 -18.11 -17.27 46.56
CA LEU A 678 -16.96 -18.06 46.10
C LEU A 678 -16.04 -17.26 45.18
N GLU A 679 -16.58 -16.26 44.47
CA GLU A 679 -15.83 -15.42 43.56
C GLU A 679 -14.68 -14.72 44.30
N GLY A 680 -13.46 -14.92 43.82
CA GLY A 680 -12.23 -14.40 44.46
C GLY A 680 -11.74 -15.15 45.70
N SER A 681 -12.61 -15.92 46.41
CA SER A 681 -12.24 -16.66 47.64
C SER A 681 -11.83 -18.10 47.37
N ASN A 682 -12.47 -18.76 46.41
CA ASN A 682 -12.20 -20.18 46.07
C ASN A 682 -12.43 -20.42 44.55
N PRO A 683 -11.43 -20.13 43.69
CA PRO A 683 -11.58 -20.23 42.25
C PRO A 683 -12.01 -21.59 41.72
N THR A 684 -11.51 -22.68 42.30
CA THR A 684 -11.86 -24.03 41.88
C THR A 684 -13.35 -24.33 42.14
N LYS A 685 -13.83 -24.07 43.35
CA LYS A 685 -15.25 -24.26 43.68
C LYS A 685 -16.15 -23.29 42.88
N PHE A 686 -15.69 -22.07 42.61
CA PHE A 686 -16.40 -21.13 41.81
C PHE A 686 -16.66 -21.68 40.39
N ILE A 687 -15.64 -22.19 39.73
CA ILE A 687 -15.76 -22.82 38.38
C ILE A 687 -16.69 -24.05 38.44
N ASP A 688 -16.60 -24.92 39.46
CA ASP A 688 -17.48 -26.07 39.63
C ASP A 688 -18.96 -25.63 39.74
N PHE A 689 -19.24 -24.59 40.57
CA PHE A 689 -20.59 -24.04 40.71
C PHE A 689 -21.07 -23.33 39.43
N LEU A 690 -20.19 -22.65 38.70
CA LEU A 690 -20.51 -22.04 37.44
C LEU A 690 -20.94 -23.09 36.41
N LYS A 691 -20.27 -24.24 36.38
CA LYS A 691 -20.66 -25.38 35.51
C LYS A 691 -22.03 -25.95 35.92
N VAL A 692 -22.33 -26.04 37.22
CA VAL A 692 -23.67 -26.44 37.73
C VAL A 692 -24.73 -25.42 37.31
N PHE A 693 -24.47 -24.13 37.50
CA PHE A 693 -25.35 -23.05 37.05
C PHE A 693 -25.60 -23.14 35.54
N ASN A 694 -24.54 -23.33 34.76
CA ASN A 694 -24.64 -23.48 33.30
C ASN A 694 -25.60 -24.61 32.89
N ALA A 695 -25.42 -25.81 33.49
CA ALA A 695 -26.26 -26.95 33.18
C ALA A 695 -27.73 -26.72 33.63
N ARG A 696 -27.97 -26.00 34.74
CA ARG A 696 -29.31 -25.60 35.13
C ARG A 696 -29.93 -24.58 34.21
N LEU A 697 -29.15 -23.61 33.76
CA LEU A 697 -29.61 -22.59 32.82
C LEU A 697 -30.01 -23.21 31.46
N ASP A 698 -29.23 -24.15 30.95
CA ASP A 698 -29.54 -24.90 29.73
C ASP A 698 -30.86 -25.69 29.88
N ARG A 699 -31.03 -26.38 31.00
CA ARG A 699 -32.28 -27.10 31.31
C ARG A 699 -33.49 -26.16 31.41
N VAL A 700 -33.36 -24.99 32.05
CA VAL A 700 -34.45 -23.97 32.14
C VAL A 700 -34.84 -23.48 30.76
N LYS A 701 -33.87 -23.43 29.83
CA LYS A 701 -34.10 -23.09 28.41
C LYS A 701 -34.81 -24.20 27.64
N GLU A 702 -34.37 -25.45 27.80
CA GLU A 702 -34.98 -26.65 27.17
C GLU A 702 -36.43 -26.81 27.63
N GLU A 703 -36.75 -26.50 28.86
CA GLU A 703 -38.08 -26.55 29.41
C GLU A 703 -38.95 -25.29 29.13
N HIS A 704 -38.44 -24.37 28.28
CA HIS A 704 -39.11 -23.13 27.88
C HIS A 704 -39.49 -22.17 29.04
N MET A 705 -38.74 -22.19 30.13
CA MET A 705 -38.97 -21.39 31.33
C MET A 705 -38.25 -20.02 31.33
N ILE A 706 -37.54 -19.69 30.26
CA ILE A 706 -36.80 -18.45 30.07
C ILE A 706 -36.82 -17.99 28.64
N THR A 707 -36.90 -16.68 28.41
CA THR A 707 -36.82 -16.08 27.06
C THR A 707 -35.42 -16.22 26.47
N ASP A 708 -35.31 -16.13 25.13
CA ASP A 708 -34.01 -16.12 24.44
C ASP A 708 -33.12 -14.98 24.92
N THR A 709 -33.67 -13.80 25.12
CA THR A 709 -32.95 -12.60 25.58
C THR A 709 -32.30 -12.84 26.94
N ALA A 710 -33.08 -13.31 27.93
CA ALA A 710 -32.57 -13.56 29.29
C ALA A 710 -31.56 -14.74 29.31
N TYR A 711 -31.89 -15.83 28.59
CA TYR A 711 -30.99 -16.97 28.48
C TYR A 711 -29.65 -16.55 27.89
N ASN A 712 -29.66 -15.87 26.73
CA ASN A 712 -28.43 -15.46 26.04
C ASN A 712 -27.59 -14.51 26.90
N ALA A 713 -28.20 -13.55 27.60
CA ALA A 713 -27.48 -12.66 28.49
C ALA A 713 -26.79 -13.39 29.64
N LEU A 714 -27.48 -14.31 30.32
CA LEU A 714 -26.90 -15.13 31.40
C LEU A 714 -25.86 -16.12 30.88
N LYS A 715 -26.08 -16.70 29.71
CA LYS A 715 -25.15 -17.63 29.05
C LYS A 715 -23.85 -16.94 28.63
N GLU A 716 -23.91 -15.71 28.12
CA GLU A 716 -22.72 -14.91 27.86
C GLU A 716 -21.91 -14.63 29.14
N GLY A 717 -22.62 -14.38 30.29
CA GLY A 717 -21.98 -14.27 31.60
C GLY A 717 -21.22 -15.54 32.00
N VAL A 718 -21.78 -16.73 31.73
CA VAL A 718 -21.08 -18.00 31.96
C VAL A 718 -19.81 -18.10 31.12
N TYR A 719 -19.86 -17.79 29.80
CA TYR A 719 -18.69 -17.83 28.94
C TYR A 719 -17.62 -16.86 29.41
N TYR A 720 -18.01 -15.65 29.80
CA TYR A 720 -17.09 -14.63 30.31
C TYR A 720 -16.38 -15.08 31.60
N LEU A 721 -17.14 -15.59 32.59
CA LEU A 721 -16.60 -15.98 33.88
C LEU A 721 -15.78 -17.28 33.84
N ILE A 722 -16.10 -18.21 32.93
CA ILE A 722 -15.30 -19.43 32.76
C ILE A 722 -14.00 -19.17 31.98
N GLY A 723 -13.98 -18.14 31.15
CA GLY A 723 -12.85 -17.72 30.35
C GLY A 723 -12.66 -18.50 29.05
N ASN A 724 -12.22 -17.82 28.00
CA ASN A 724 -11.84 -18.41 26.72
C ASN A 724 -10.42 -19.00 26.85
N LEU A 725 -10.29 -20.32 26.73
CA LEU A 725 -9.00 -21.03 26.81
C LEU A 725 -8.07 -20.69 25.64
N ALA A 726 -8.60 -20.18 24.52
CA ALA A 726 -7.84 -19.79 23.34
C ALA A 726 -7.37 -18.32 23.39
N GLU A 727 -7.89 -17.50 24.31
CA GLU A 727 -7.59 -16.07 24.34
C GLU A 727 -6.09 -15.80 24.56
N ASN A 728 -5.50 -14.98 23.68
CA ASN A 728 -4.07 -14.64 23.65
C ASN A 728 -3.13 -15.87 23.54
N LYS A 729 -3.61 -16.99 23.00
CA LYS A 729 -2.81 -18.17 22.72
C LYS A 729 -2.19 -18.09 21.33
N LYS A 730 -1.14 -18.89 21.12
CA LYS A 730 -0.50 -18.99 19.81
C LYS A 730 -1.49 -19.60 18.81
N ALA A 731 -1.77 -18.86 17.75
CA ALA A 731 -2.60 -19.32 16.64
C ALA A 731 -1.78 -19.42 15.34
N GLU A 732 -2.18 -20.31 14.46
CA GLU A 732 -1.54 -20.54 13.16
C GLU A 732 -2.64 -20.80 12.12
N ALA A 733 -2.41 -20.40 10.87
CA ALA A 733 -3.33 -20.66 9.77
C ALA A 733 -2.60 -21.12 8.52
N SER A 734 -3.31 -21.83 7.63
CA SER A 734 -2.75 -22.29 6.34
C SER A 734 -2.57 -21.16 5.33
N SER A 735 -3.23 -20.04 5.53
CA SER A 735 -3.12 -18.83 4.72
C SER A 735 -3.69 -17.61 5.45
N VAL A 736 -3.24 -16.44 5.04
CA VAL A 736 -3.72 -15.13 5.47
C VAL A 736 -4.02 -14.31 4.23
N GLU A 737 -5.15 -13.63 4.17
CA GLU A 737 -5.56 -12.82 3.02
C GLU A 737 -4.51 -11.76 2.68
N GLY A 738 -3.88 -11.91 1.49
CA GLY A 738 -2.85 -11.01 0.98
C GLY A 738 -1.64 -10.86 1.92
N ASP A 739 -1.37 -11.89 2.77
CA ASP A 739 -0.31 -11.87 3.79
C ASP A 739 -0.33 -10.64 4.72
N LYS A 740 -1.51 -10.01 4.88
CA LYS A 740 -1.68 -8.78 5.67
C LYS A 740 -1.65 -9.06 7.17
N PRO A 741 -0.78 -8.40 7.97
CA PRO A 741 -0.71 -8.60 9.43
C PRO A 741 -2.03 -8.31 10.14
N GLY A 742 -2.88 -7.43 9.58
CA GLY A 742 -4.21 -7.13 10.11
C GLY A 742 -5.20 -8.30 10.06
N TYR A 743 -4.91 -9.35 9.29
CA TYR A 743 -5.72 -10.56 9.14
C TYR A 743 -5.01 -11.83 9.62
N ALA A 744 -3.91 -11.69 10.36
CA ALA A 744 -3.15 -12.81 10.91
C ALA A 744 -3.99 -13.69 11.85
N ALA A 745 -3.55 -14.93 12.04
CA ALA A 745 -4.29 -15.91 12.85
C ALA A 745 -4.54 -15.43 14.29
N GLU A 746 -3.58 -14.74 14.91
CA GLU A 746 -3.68 -14.23 16.27
C GLU A 746 -4.83 -13.22 16.45
N LYS A 747 -5.29 -12.60 15.36
CA LYS A 747 -6.41 -11.65 15.35
C LYS A 747 -7.75 -12.30 15.66
N ALA A 748 -7.85 -13.61 15.60
CA ALA A 748 -9.04 -14.37 15.94
C ALA A 748 -9.03 -14.93 17.38
N VAL A 749 -8.02 -14.59 18.18
CA VAL A 749 -7.91 -14.99 19.60
C VAL A 749 -7.43 -13.84 20.50
N ASP A 750 -7.50 -12.58 20.03
CA ASP A 750 -7.04 -11.41 20.78
C ASP A 750 -8.14 -10.76 21.65
N GLY A 751 -9.34 -11.35 21.65
CA GLY A 751 -10.50 -10.89 22.42
C GLY A 751 -11.12 -9.60 21.89
N SER A 752 -10.81 -9.17 20.66
CA SER A 752 -11.32 -7.95 20.05
C SER A 752 -12.41 -8.25 19.02
N PRO A 753 -13.60 -7.62 19.10
CA PRO A 753 -14.68 -7.87 18.17
C PRO A 753 -14.50 -7.14 16.82
N VAL A 754 -13.43 -6.39 16.63
CA VAL A 754 -13.17 -5.60 15.42
C VAL A 754 -11.94 -6.09 14.64
N THR A 755 -11.11 -6.92 15.25
CA THR A 755 -10.03 -7.63 14.57
C THR A 755 -10.51 -8.99 14.10
N ARG A 756 -9.87 -9.58 13.10
CA ARG A 756 -10.29 -10.88 12.55
C ARG A 756 -9.13 -11.61 11.87
N TRP A 757 -9.21 -12.93 11.81
CA TRP A 757 -8.48 -13.70 10.83
C TRP A 757 -9.26 -13.74 9.51
N ALA A 758 -8.55 -13.64 8.38
CA ALA A 758 -9.09 -13.91 7.06
C ALA A 758 -8.11 -14.75 6.24
N SER A 759 -8.63 -15.78 5.55
CA SER A 759 -7.83 -16.65 4.69
C SER A 759 -7.79 -16.16 3.25
N GLU A 760 -6.86 -16.71 2.45
CA GLU A 760 -6.94 -16.65 0.99
C GLU A 760 -8.27 -17.22 0.46
N TYR A 761 -8.67 -16.80 -0.77
CA TYR A 761 -9.97 -17.09 -1.40
C TYR A 761 -10.04 -18.51 -1.99
N ARG A 762 -9.78 -19.51 -1.15
CA ARG A 762 -9.78 -20.92 -1.53
C ARG A 762 -10.43 -21.81 -0.47
N ASP A 763 -11.00 -22.93 -0.91
CA ASP A 763 -11.50 -23.97 0.00
C ASP A 763 -10.35 -24.74 0.66
N ASN A 764 -10.67 -25.56 1.65
CA ASN A 764 -9.72 -26.44 2.38
C ASN A 764 -8.60 -25.69 3.14
N THR A 765 -8.81 -24.42 3.51
CA THR A 765 -7.94 -23.71 4.44
C THR A 765 -8.26 -24.04 5.89
N TRP A 766 -7.25 -23.95 6.75
CA TRP A 766 -7.41 -24.23 8.17
C TRP A 766 -6.84 -23.11 9.04
N PHE A 767 -7.39 -23.03 10.25
CA PHE A 767 -6.92 -22.23 11.37
C PHE A 767 -6.76 -23.15 12.58
N GLN A 768 -5.75 -22.95 13.45
CA GLN A 768 -5.57 -23.73 14.66
C GLN A 768 -4.98 -22.89 15.80
N VAL A 769 -5.32 -23.30 17.02
CA VAL A 769 -4.81 -22.69 18.25
C VAL A 769 -4.11 -23.72 19.12
N ASP A 770 -2.98 -23.33 19.76
CA ASP A 770 -2.24 -24.12 20.75
C ASP A 770 -2.64 -23.65 22.16
N LEU A 771 -3.38 -24.46 22.90
CA LEU A 771 -3.80 -24.16 24.27
C LEU A 771 -2.63 -24.21 25.28
N GLY A 772 -1.43 -24.65 24.83
CA GLY A 772 -0.22 -24.74 25.64
C GLY A 772 -0.02 -26.08 26.31
N ALA A 773 -1.09 -26.76 26.75
CA ALA A 773 -1.08 -28.10 27.36
C ALA A 773 -2.37 -28.84 27.02
N PRO A 774 -2.39 -30.20 27.10
CA PRO A 774 -3.64 -30.96 27.01
C PRO A 774 -4.64 -30.49 28.08
N THR A 775 -5.80 -30.04 27.60
CA THR A 775 -6.86 -29.43 28.44
C THR A 775 -8.19 -30.09 28.09
N ASP A 776 -9.05 -30.31 29.07
CA ASP A 776 -10.41 -30.81 28.85
C ASP A 776 -11.25 -29.71 28.21
N ILE A 777 -11.80 -29.99 27.02
CA ILE A 777 -12.64 -29.07 26.25
C ILE A 777 -13.89 -29.80 25.75
N ASP A 778 -14.97 -29.05 25.57
CA ASP A 778 -16.25 -29.59 25.09
C ASP A 778 -17.05 -28.58 24.24
N THR A 779 -16.52 -27.38 24.06
CA THR A 779 -17.25 -26.33 23.37
C THR A 779 -16.27 -25.43 22.57
N VAL A 780 -16.62 -25.17 21.30
CA VAL A 780 -15.99 -24.15 20.46
C VAL A 780 -17.04 -23.12 20.06
N ARG A 781 -16.65 -21.84 20.15
CA ARG A 781 -17.46 -20.72 19.64
C ARG A 781 -16.70 -19.98 18.56
N ILE A 782 -17.40 -19.67 17.46
CA ILE A 782 -16.84 -18.91 16.34
C ILE A 782 -17.73 -17.68 16.14
N ASP A 783 -17.13 -16.50 16.13
CA ASP A 783 -17.79 -15.25 15.78
C ASP A 783 -17.49 -14.92 14.31
N TRP A 784 -18.38 -15.35 13.43
CA TRP A 784 -18.19 -15.26 11.98
C TRP A 784 -18.28 -13.82 11.46
N GLU A 785 -17.40 -13.51 10.54
CA GLU A 785 -17.54 -12.38 9.61
C GLU A 785 -18.43 -12.82 8.41
N LEU A 786 -18.77 -11.89 7.52
CA LEU A 786 -19.62 -12.20 6.35
C LEU A 786 -19.01 -13.28 5.44
N ALA A 787 -17.70 -13.35 5.33
CA ALA A 787 -16.95 -14.37 4.60
C ALA A 787 -16.81 -15.67 5.42
N ARG A 788 -17.93 -16.26 5.82
CA ARG A 788 -17.96 -17.48 6.62
C ARG A 788 -17.80 -18.75 5.80
N ALA A 789 -17.60 -19.86 6.50
CA ALA A 789 -17.74 -21.17 5.89
C ALA A 789 -19.21 -21.46 5.50
N LYS A 790 -19.42 -22.28 4.50
CA LYS A 790 -20.69 -23.02 4.30
C LYS A 790 -20.66 -24.29 5.12
N THR A 791 -19.56 -25.04 5.03
CA THR A 791 -19.31 -26.24 5.81
C THR A 791 -17.86 -26.28 6.29
N PHE A 792 -17.66 -26.81 7.49
CA PHE A 792 -16.34 -26.95 8.13
C PHE A 792 -16.30 -28.17 9.07
N GLN A 793 -15.12 -28.50 9.55
CA GLN A 793 -14.88 -29.48 10.59
C GLN A 793 -14.11 -28.86 11.75
N LEU A 794 -14.32 -29.39 12.96
CA LEU A 794 -13.51 -29.10 14.13
C LEU A 794 -12.70 -30.34 14.50
N LEU A 795 -11.39 -30.16 14.53
CA LEU A 795 -10.42 -31.21 14.79
C LEU A 795 -9.62 -30.90 16.05
N VAL A 796 -9.24 -31.94 16.79
CA VAL A 796 -8.41 -31.81 17.99
C VAL A 796 -7.20 -32.72 17.89
N SER A 797 -6.10 -32.32 18.53
CA SER A 797 -4.87 -33.10 18.57
C SER A 797 -4.05 -32.80 19.85
N ASN A 798 -3.16 -33.72 20.22
CA ASN A 798 -2.15 -33.48 21.25
C ASN A 798 -0.73 -33.33 20.68
N ASP A 799 -0.52 -33.64 19.39
CA ASP A 799 0.81 -33.71 18.77
C ASP A 799 0.91 -33.00 17.40
N LYS A 800 -0.14 -32.36 16.94
CA LYS A 800 -0.30 -31.76 15.58
C LYS A 800 -0.21 -32.75 14.40
N LEU A 801 -0.02 -34.04 14.68
CA LEU A 801 0.12 -35.07 13.64
C LEU A 801 -1.16 -35.89 13.53
N ASN A 802 -1.72 -36.31 14.67
CA ASN A 802 -2.89 -37.15 14.75
C ASN A 802 -4.11 -36.29 15.13
N TRP A 803 -4.99 -36.07 14.15
CA TRP A 803 -6.18 -35.24 14.32
C TRP A 803 -7.44 -36.07 14.42
N THR A 804 -8.28 -35.78 15.39
CA THR A 804 -9.58 -36.42 15.61
C THR A 804 -10.69 -35.40 15.44
N ASN A 805 -11.74 -35.72 14.68
CA ASN A 805 -12.91 -34.88 14.56
C ASN A 805 -13.73 -34.92 15.85
N VAL A 806 -14.15 -33.73 16.34
CA VAL A 806 -14.92 -33.63 17.58
C VAL A 806 -16.37 -34.10 17.45
N THR A 807 -16.89 -34.23 16.22
CA THR A 807 -18.22 -34.74 15.94
C THR A 807 -18.18 -35.87 14.88
N GLN A 808 -19.01 -36.91 15.10
CA GLN A 808 -19.16 -38.01 14.15
C GLN A 808 -20.41 -37.83 13.23
N ALA A 809 -21.29 -36.89 13.58
CA ALA A 809 -22.50 -36.62 12.82
C ALA A 809 -22.15 -36.10 11.42
N ASN A 810 -22.86 -36.54 10.37
CA ASN A 810 -22.64 -36.12 8.98
C ASN A 810 -21.19 -36.29 8.49
N GLY A 811 -20.48 -37.33 8.95
CA GLY A 811 -19.04 -37.50 8.64
C GLY A 811 -18.16 -36.40 9.23
N GLY A 812 -18.58 -35.81 10.35
CA GLY A 812 -17.86 -34.75 11.04
C GLY A 812 -18.05 -33.35 10.41
N MET A 813 -18.99 -33.17 9.50
CA MET A 813 -19.26 -31.90 8.83
C MET A 813 -20.25 -31.06 9.64
N ILE A 814 -19.89 -29.82 9.86
CA ILE A 814 -20.68 -28.80 10.54
C ILE A 814 -21.10 -27.72 9.52
N THR A 815 -22.39 -27.39 9.52
CA THR A 815 -22.91 -26.25 8.73
C THR A 815 -22.71 -24.96 9.52
N ALA A 816 -22.11 -23.97 8.92
CA ALA A 816 -21.93 -22.67 9.55
C ALA A 816 -23.24 -21.85 9.54
N THR A 817 -23.43 -21.07 10.60
CA THR A 817 -24.53 -20.10 10.75
C THR A 817 -23.97 -18.68 10.70
N ASP A 818 -24.84 -17.69 10.49
CA ASP A 818 -24.41 -16.28 10.54
C ASP A 818 -24.12 -15.84 11.97
N GLY A 819 -23.12 -14.97 12.15
CA GLY A 819 -22.72 -14.38 13.41
C GLY A 819 -22.11 -15.39 14.39
N LYS A 820 -22.45 -15.32 15.67
CA LYS A 820 -21.90 -16.19 16.71
C LYS A 820 -22.49 -17.60 16.64
N GLN A 821 -21.63 -18.57 16.41
CA GLN A 821 -21.97 -20.00 16.39
C GLN A 821 -21.28 -20.73 17.52
N THR A 822 -22.05 -21.57 18.25
CA THR A 822 -21.52 -22.46 19.29
C THR A 822 -21.65 -23.90 18.86
N VAL A 823 -20.58 -24.67 19.00
CA VAL A 823 -20.51 -26.11 18.72
C VAL A 823 -20.17 -26.83 20.00
N HIS A 824 -21.10 -27.65 20.52
CA HIS A 824 -20.91 -28.53 21.66
C HIS A 824 -20.55 -29.94 21.21
N PHE A 825 -19.65 -30.58 21.92
CA PHE A 825 -19.23 -31.97 21.68
C PHE A 825 -18.92 -32.70 22.99
N ASN A 826 -18.76 -34.02 22.94
CA ASN A 826 -18.35 -34.76 24.11
C ASN A 826 -16.99 -34.29 24.64
N PRO A 827 -16.79 -34.19 25.96
CA PRO A 827 -15.51 -33.76 26.52
C PRO A 827 -14.34 -34.57 25.96
N VAL A 828 -13.31 -33.88 25.57
CA VAL A 828 -12.08 -34.44 25.04
C VAL A 828 -10.88 -33.69 25.57
N GLN A 829 -9.78 -34.39 25.86
CA GLN A 829 -8.53 -33.78 26.26
C GLN A 829 -7.67 -33.47 25.02
N ALA A 830 -7.39 -32.20 24.78
CA ALA A 830 -6.64 -31.73 23.62
C ALA A 830 -5.76 -30.52 23.95
N ARG A 831 -4.60 -30.46 23.29
CA ARG A 831 -3.72 -29.28 23.29
C ARG A 831 -4.00 -28.38 22.08
N TYR A 832 -4.29 -28.95 20.92
CA TYR A 832 -4.52 -28.20 19.69
C TYR A 832 -5.97 -28.35 19.24
N VAL A 833 -6.56 -27.23 18.86
CA VAL A 833 -7.92 -27.17 18.30
C VAL A 833 -7.82 -26.52 16.93
N LYS A 834 -8.40 -27.20 15.92
CA LYS A 834 -8.33 -26.75 14.52
C LYS A 834 -9.72 -26.59 13.93
N PHE A 835 -9.94 -25.45 13.32
CA PHE A 835 -10.96 -25.23 12.30
C PHE A 835 -10.42 -25.68 10.94
N GLN A 836 -11.14 -26.56 10.26
CA GLN A 836 -10.86 -26.99 8.90
C GLN A 836 -12.02 -26.55 8.01
N GLY A 837 -11.84 -25.48 7.24
CA GLY A 837 -12.80 -25.05 6.24
C GLY A 837 -12.89 -26.05 5.10
N ILE A 838 -14.09 -26.43 4.71
CA ILE A 838 -14.32 -27.40 3.61
C ILE A 838 -14.90 -26.67 2.39
N GLN A 839 -15.97 -25.91 2.58
CA GLN A 839 -16.60 -25.12 1.53
C GLN A 839 -16.89 -23.72 2.05
N ARG A 840 -16.55 -22.71 1.27
CA ARG A 840 -16.86 -21.29 1.53
C ARG A 840 -18.34 -21.00 1.24
N ALA A 841 -18.92 -20.03 1.96
CA ALA A 841 -20.28 -19.54 1.70
C ALA A 841 -20.31 -18.38 0.69
N THR A 842 -19.19 -17.74 0.45
CA THR A 842 -19.02 -16.56 -0.43
C THR A 842 -17.83 -16.76 -1.38
N ASP A 843 -17.62 -15.84 -2.29
CA ASP A 843 -16.45 -15.82 -3.18
C ASP A 843 -15.15 -15.41 -2.45
N TYR A 844 -15.25 -14.84 -1.24
CA TYR A 844 -14.12 -14.52 -0.37
C TYR A 844 -13.59 -15.76 0.35
N GLY A 845 -12.53 -15.60 1.19
CA GLY A 845 -11.96 -16.67 2.01
C GLY A 845 -12.85 -17.11 3.18
N TYR A 846 -12.24 -17.67 4.23
CA TYR A 846 -12.88 -17.85 5.52
C TYR A 846 -12.44 -16.71 6.43
N SER A 847 -13.38 -16.16 7.20
CA SER A 847 -13.08 -15.07 8.12
C SER A 847 -13.95 -15.12 9.38
N PHE A 848 -13.33 -14.94 10.54
CA PHE A 848 -14.04 -14.79 11.82
C PHE A 848 -13.31 -13.84 12.75
N TYR A 849 -14.10 -13.13 13.57
CA TYR A 849 -13.59 -12.16 14.53
C TYR A 849 -12.96 -12.84 15.73
N GLU A 850 -13.61 -13.92 16.25
CA GLU A 850 -13.12 -14.63 17.40
C GLU A 850 -13.33 -16.14 17.27
N PHE A 851 -12.35 -16.90 17.82
CA PHE A 851 -12.37 -18.34 17.95
C PHE A 851 -12.15 -18.72 19.42
N GLY A 852 -13.25 -19.04 20.12
CA GLY A 852 -13.24 -19.37 21.54
C GLY A 852 -13.28 -20.89 21.79
N VAL A 853 -12.53 -21.35 22.79
CA VAL A 853 -12.50 -22.75 23.27
C VAL A 853 -12.85 -22.78 24.76
N TYR A 854 -13.74 -23.67 25.16
CA TYR A 854 -14.28 -23.69 26.52
C TYR A 854 -14.40 -25.11 27.07
N SER A 855 -14.42 -25.21 28.42
CA SER A 855 -14.68 -26.41 29.19
C SER A 855 -15.90 -26.20 30.10
N LEU A 856 -17.08 -26.52 29.61
CA LEU A 856 -18.36 -26.29 30.28
C LEU A 856 -18.91 -27.49 31.03
N SER A 857 -18.51 -28.72 30.69
CA SER A 857 -18.96 -29.95 31.32
C SER A 857 -18.13 -30.32 32.57
N GLY A 858 -18.71 -31.15 33.40
CA GLY A 858 -18.11 -31.62 34.68
C GLY A 858 -19.04 -31.50 35.87
N ALA A 859 -20.26 -31.02 35.71
CA ALA A 859 -21.25 -30.96 36.78
C ALA A 859 -21.83 -32.35 37.11
N LYS A 860 -22.00 -32.65 38.41
CA LYS A 860 -22.78 -33.78 38.84
C LYS A 860 -24.22 -33.64 38.38
N LYS A 861 -24.89 -34.81 38.16
CA LYS A 861 -26.31 -34.86 37.78
C LYS A 861 -27.16 -33.93 38.68
N LEU A 862 -27.86 -33.01 38.07
CA LEU A 862 -28.73 -32.05 38.78
C LEU A 862 -29.97 -32.75 39.29
N ALA A 863 -30.41 -32.46 40.55
CA ALA A 863 -31.73 -32.83 41.02
C ALA A 863 -32.84 -32.14 40.25
N SER A 864 -34.05 -32.71 40.23
CA SER A 864 -35.18 -32.10 39.57
C SER A 864 -35.59 -30.79 40.25
N PHE A 865 -36.28 -29.88 39.52
CA PHE A 865 -36.80 -28.63 40.12
C PHE A 865 -37.91 -28.91 41.15
N ASP A 866 -38.40 -30.15 41.28
CA ASP A 866 -39.46 -30.55 42.20
C ASP A 866 -38.93 -31.13 43.50
N GLU A 867 -37.61 -31.36 43.60
CA GLU A 867 -36.90 -31.70 44.84
C GLU A 867 -36.24 -30.41 45.40
#